data_c9acbc244c7890c2e4ddb436d066066b
#
_entry.id   c9acbc244c7890c2e4ddb436d066066b
#
_cell.length_a   1.000
_cell.length_b   1.000
_cell.length_c   1.000
_cell.angle_alpha   90.00
_cell.angle_beta   90.00
_cell.angle_gamma   90.00
#
_symmetry.space_group_name_H-M   'P 1'
#
loop_
_entity.id
_entity.type
_entity.pdbx_description
1 polymer ?
#
loop_
_entity_poly.entity_id
_entity_poly.type
_entity_poly.pdbx_seq_one_letter_code
_entity_poly.pdbx_strand_id
1 'polypeptide(L)'
;MILKRVLILLIILVFTVGSVLAEDDISLDLEPSVTDMYTINNFLVYQPYKPKKNEKIFNEASIKINSVNPTVATNQAGGYLPGVRGTNQLVVYTGGYAIRTGTNEFGAEAIVEDNTVTELSGADSFIPKNGLVISGHGVAKNWINKNIKIGTKVYIDAVSNTLYVYTTSESYLFEASKKIDEARAMVDYYKASSADYDFTVPNEYIKEAQEYLKKAGHDIENSKEYSEKAIKSANTALKSVVPYKNNEFKGVWVRPTETSEREISNSVERIKKAGIDNIFIETYFHGRTIFPSKTMEKYGFVKQNEKFEGFDPLRAWIKYAHRNDIKVHIWFETFYVGIQRPEVNPGNILAVKPEWANKTKRNYNITAPTPSISEHNGFFIDPANPEVQDFLLELISEIIKEYKVDGINLDYIRYPQAVSVNEPNSWGYTDFARNEFKTIYGKDPVDIPIKDPLWLKWCEYRRNKITHFVSKVGALGKEKGVYISAVIFPDRLSALTNKQQDWKSWSEKGYVNGFTPLFLTCNAKTLNALVTNVMKAKLPATDLFAGLFVTFMGGSEEDLIREIHETRKINANGVILFDYAHLDDRYIETLSKRVFNEKDDKSPTRLRRIETAVPAQTQVTKPVPQVQQKKKGWFFRKK
;
A
#
# COMPACT_ATOMS: atom_id res chain seq x y z
N MET A 1 40.03 30.70 10.03
CA MET A 1 40.16 29.40 9.38
C MET A 1 39.59 28.23 10.19
N ILE A 2 39.60 28.31 11.52
CA ILE A 2 39.06 27.28 12.42
C ILE A 2 37.52 27.28 12.45
N LEU A 3 36.87 28.44 12.35
CA LEU A 3 35.40 28.55 12.36
C LEU A 3 34.71 27.98 11.12
N LYS A 4 35.37 27.99 9.95
CA LYS A 4 34.83 27.37 8.72
C LYS A 4 34.91 25.84 8.73
N ARG A 5 35.90 25.26 9.44
CA ARG A 5 36.00 23.79 9.58
C ARG A 5 35.01 23.22 10.58
N VAL A 6 34.65 23.98 11.61
CA VAL A 6 33.63 23.57 12.58
C VAL A 6 32.22 23.63 11.97
N LEU A 7 31.97 24.59 11.07
CA LEU A 7 30.66 24.68 10.38
C LEU A 7 30.47 23.56 9.35
N ILE A 8 31.53 23.13 8.68
CA ILE A 8 31.49 22.00 7.73
C ILE A 8 31.32 20.67 8.48
N LEU A 9 31.95 20.50 9.65
CA LEU A 9 31.76 19.31 10.49
C LEU A 9 30.35 19.25 11.10
N LEU A 10 29.72 20.39 11.44
CA LEU A 10 28.34 20.41 11.94
C LEU A 10 27.31 20.11 10.83
N ILE A 11 27.60 20.52 9.59
CA ILE A 11 26.74 20.19 8.44
C ILE A 11 26.86 18.70 8.09
N ILE A 12 28.05 18.11 8.18
CA ILE A 12 28.25 16.66 7.99
C ILE A 12 27.61 15.86 9.13
N LEU A 13 27.63 16.35 10.37
CA LEU A 13 27.01 15.65 11.50
C LEU A 13 25.47 15.70 11.47
N VAL A 14 24.87 16.74 10.86
CA VAL A 14 23.41 16.82 10.67
C VAL A 14 22.95 15.92 9.52
N PHE A 15 23.80 15.69 8.50
CA PHE A 15 23.52 14.74 7.44
C PHE A 15 23.72 13.29 7.89
N THR A 16 24.70 13.00 8.79
CA THR A 16 24.94 11.63 9.28
C THR A 16 23.92 11.15 10.31
N VAL A 17 23.27 12.05 11.07
CA VAL A 17 22.18 11.67 12.00
C VAL A 17 20.87 11.43 11.25
N GLY A 18 20.67 12.04 10.07
CA GLY A 18 19.56 11.72 9.16
C GLY A 18 19.75 10.38 8.44
N SER A 19 20.98 9.99 8.14
CA SER A 19 21.30 8.73 7.44
C SER A 19 21.32 7.50 8.34
N VAL A 20 21.61 7.63 9.63
CA VAL A 20 21.61 6.50 10.59
C VAL A 20 20.20 5.94 10.87
N LEU A 21 19.14 6.71 10.60
CA LEU A 21 17.76 6.19 10.67
C LEU A 21 17.25 5.65 9.31
N ALA A 22 18.04 5.81 8.25
CA ALA A 22 17.73 5.33 6.89
C ALA A 22 18.55 4.10 6.47
N GLU A 23 19.56 3.70 7.25
CA GLU A 23 20.49 2.62 6.86
C GLU A 23 19.92 1.20 6.96
N ASP A 24 18.73 1.03 7.52
CA ASP A 24 18.06 -0.28 7.51
C ASP A 24 17.10 -0.48 6.32
N ASP A 25 16.90 0.51 5.47
CA ASP A 25 15.97 0.44 4.34
C ASP A 25 16.70 0.58 3.01
N ILE A 26 16.86 -0.54 2.34
CA ILE A 26 17.26 -0.69 0.93
C ILE A 26 18.66 -0.12 0.63
N SER A 27 19.68 -0.95 0.71
CA SER A 27 20.90 -0.75 -0.06
C SER A 27 20.64 -0.99 -1.56
N LEU A 28 19.87 -0.10 -2.18
CA LEU A 28 20.12 0.24 -3.56
C LEU A 28 21.31 1.19 -3.49
N ASP A 29 22.46 0.77 -4.01
CA ASP A 29 23.66 1.60 -4.22
C ASP A 29 23.30 2.75 -5.17
N LEU A 30 22.70 3.80 -4.65
CA LEU A 30 22.27 4.99 -5.37
C LEU A 30 22.79 6.23 -4.63
N GLU A 31 24.12 6.37 -4.58
CA GLU A 31 24.70 7.70 -4.43
C GLU A 31 24.62 8.41 -5.80
N PRO A 32 23.84 9.51 -5.95
CA PRO A 32 23.86 10.29 -7.19
C PRO A 32 25.23 10.94 -7.34
N SER A 33 25.97 10.59 -8.39
CA SER A 33 27.19 11.28 -8.70
C SER A 33 26.87 12.69 -9.25
N VAL A 34 27.72 13.67 -8.94
CA VAL A 34 27.59 15.06 -9.44
C VAL A 34 27.57 15.12 -10.99
N THR A 35 28.02 14.09 -11.67
CA THR A 35 27.97 13.90 -13.10
C THR A 35 26.55 13.69 -13.63
N ASP A 36 25.60 13.25 -12.81
CA ASP A 36 24.23 12.98 -13.25
C ASP A 36 23.42 14.26 -13.54
N MET A 37 23.80 15.41 -12.98
CA MET A 37 23.16 16.71 -13.30
C MET A 37 23.39 17.16 -14.75
N TYR A 38 24.48 16.74 -15.39
CA TYR A 38 24.76 17.07 -16.80
C TYR A 38 24.08 16.09 -17.77
N THR A 39 23.70 14.93 -17.32
CA THR A 39 23.04 13.90 -18.13
C THR A 39 21.59 14.30 -18.47
N ILE A 40 20.96 15.16 -17.67
CA ILE A 40 19.59 15.67 -17.90
C ILE A 40 19.49 16.35 -19.27
N ASN A 41 20.46 17.17 -19.64
CA ASN A 41 20.49 17.83 -20.96
C ASN A 41 20.70 16.84 -22.10
N ASN A 42 21.43 15.75 -21.89
CA ASN A 42 21.63 14.72 -22.90
C ASN A 42 20.41 13.79 -23.06
N PHE A 43 19.64 13.55 -22.01
CA PHE A 43 18.40 12.77 -22.07
C PHE A 43 17.26 13.47 -22.81
N LEU A 44 17.27 14.81 -22.82
CA LEU A 44 16.23 15.61 -23.47
C LEU A 44 16.56 15.96 -24.92
N VAL A 45 17.77 15.65 -25.41
CA VAL A 45 18.22 15.93 -26.77
C VAL A 45 18.26 14.65 -27.58
N TYR A 46 17.08 14.05 -27.81
CA TYR A 46 17.00 12.94 -28.72
C TYR A 46 16.80 13.41 -30.17
N GLN A 47 17.49 12.73 -31.09
CA GLN A 47 17.17 12.82 -32.50
C GLN A 47 15.72 12.39 -32.72
N PRO A 48 14.94 13.07 -33.58
CA PRO A 48 13.61 12.62 -33.92
C PRO A 48 13.64 11.14 -34.34
N TYR A 49 12.68 10.37 -33.82
CA TYR A 49 12.60 8.96 -34.16
C TYR A 49 12.47 8.82 -35.68
N LYS A 50 13.34 7.99 -36.24
CA LYS A 50 13.29 7.65 -37.67
C LYS A 50 13.01 6.14 -37.75
N PRO A 51 11.84 5.73 -38.27
CA PRO A 51 11.53 4.32 -38.43
C PRO A 51 12.57 3.67 -39.32
N LYS A 52 12.93 2.43 -39.00
CA LYS A 52 13.79 1.59 -39.82
C LYS A 52 13.10 1.26 -41.16
N LYS A 53 13.89 0.89 -42.17
CA LYS A 53 13.36 0.57 -43.52
C LYS A 53 12.21 -0.44 -43.52
N ASN A 54 12.20 -1.35 -42.54
CA ASN A 54 11.21 -2.41 -42.40
C ASN A 54 10.35 -2.22 -41.15
N GLU A 55 10.02 -1.02 -40.79
CA GLU A 55 9.21 -0.68 -39.63
C GLU A 55 7.98 0.13 -40.04
N LYS A 56 6.81 -0.30 -39.61
CA LYS A 56 5.55 0.39 -39.86
C LYS A 56 5.13 1.18 -38.63
N ILE A 57 4.77 2.46 -38.84
CA ILE A 57 4.17 3.30 -37.79
C ILE A 57 2.65 3.06 -37.79
N PHE A 58 2.11 2.71 -36.63
CA PHE A 58 0.67 2.51 -36.43
C PHE A 58 0.03 3.71 -35.70
N ASN A 59 0.79 4.43 -34.89
CA ASN A 59 0.32 5.64 -34.22
C ASN A 59 1.49 6.62 -34.04
N GLU A 60 1.21 7.87 -34.28
CA GLU A 60 2.10 9.01 -33.98
C GLU A 60 1.28 10.07 -33.27
N ALA A 61 1.77 10.57 -32.13
CA ALA A 61 1.11 11.63 -31.38
C ALA A 61 2.13 12.53 -30.67
N SER A 62 1.70 13.74 -30.35
CA SER A 62 2.50 14.69 -29.58
C SER A 62 1.67 15.48 -28.58
N ILE A 63 2.33 15.97 -27.52
CA ILE A 63 1.72 16.81 -26.50
C ILE A 63 2.76 17.74 -25.88
N LYS A 64 2.35 18.95 -25.48
CA LYS A 64 3.21 19.87 -24.72
C LYS A 64 3.47 19.35 -23.33
N ILE A 65 4.72 19.41 -22.90
CA ILE A 65 5.15 19.07 -21.54
C ILE A 65 4.96 20.32 -20.68
N ASN A 66 4.19 20.20 -19.60
CA ASN A 66 3.94 21.30 -18.68
C ASN A 66 5.11 21.52 -17.73
N SER A 67 5.79 20.46 -17.30
CA SER A 67 7.00 20.57 -16.50
C SER A 67 7.90 19.35 -16.64
N VAL A 68 9.20 19.58 -16.56
CA VAL A 68 10.22 18.55 -16.37
C VAL A 68 10.76 18.75 -14.97
N ASN A 69 10.63 17.76 -14.12
CA ASN A 69 11.07 17.88 -12.73
C ASN A 69 12.16 16.86 -12.39
N PRO A 70 13.44 17.23 -12.54
CA PRO A 70 14.55 16.36 -12.16
C PRO A 70 14.84 16.36 -10.66
N THR A 71 14.28 17.31 -9.89
CA THR A 71 14.62 17.55 -8.47
C THR A 71 13.48 17.26 -7.54
N VAL A 72 12.84 16.11 -7.68
CA VAL A 72 11.74 15.68 -6.79
C VAL A 72 12.25 15.18 -5.43
N ALA A 73 13.51 15.47 -5.11
CA ALA A 73 14.16 15.09 -3.86
C ALA A 73 13.38 15.52 -2.61
N THR A 74 12.66 16.62 -2.68
CA THR A 74 11.78 17.06 -1.60
C THR A 74 10.61 16.12 -1.32
N ASN A 75 10.37 15.15 -2.21
CA ASN A 75 9.38 14.11 -2.05
C ASN A 75 9.90 12.85 -1.35
N GLN A 76 11.10 12.90 -0.78
CA GLN A 76 11.71 11.78 -0.04
C GLN A 76 10.84 11.25 1.10
N ALA A 77 9.93 12.07 1.63
CA ALA A 77 8.97 11.68 2.65
C ALA A 77 7.64 11.14 2.09
N GLY A 78 7.55 10.84 0.78
CA GLY A 78 6.30 10.41 0.15
C GLY A 78 5.26 11.52 0.01
N GLY A 79 5.67 12.80 0.15
CA GLY A 79 4.77 13.93 0.09
C GLY A 79 4.48 14.38 -1.34
N TYR A 80 3.31 14.96 -1.53
CA TYR A 80 2.93 15.67 -2.76
C TYR A 80 3.77 16.94 -2.91
N LEU A 81 4.21 17.26 -4.13
CA LEU A 81 4.90 18.50 -4.45
C LEU A 81 3.88 19.56 -4.92
N PRO A 82 3.51 20.53 -4.09
CA PRO A 82 2.58 21.60 -4.47
C PRO A 82 3.13 22.39 -5.66
N GLY A 83 2.29 22.65 -6.66
CA GLY A 83 2.65 23.46 -7.82
C GLY A 83 3.42 22.74 -8.93
N VAL A 84 3.85 21.49 -8.72
CA VAL A 84 4.55 20.70 -9.75
C VAL A 84 3.56 20.01 -10.70
N ARG A 85 2.38 19.66 -10.19
CA ARG A 85 1.31 19.00 -10.96
C ARG A 85 -0.01 19.72 -10.80
N GLY A 86 -0.61 20.10 -11.93
CA GLY A 86 -2.01 20.46 -12.00
C GLY A 86 -2.87 19.28 -12.48
N THR A 87 -4.17 19.40 -12.36
CA THR A 87 -5.14 18.33 -12.68
C THR A 87 -5.04 17.83 -14.12
N ASN A 88 -4.59 18.65 -15.08
CA ASN A 88 -4.53 18.31 -16.50
C ASN A 88 -3.09 18.39 -17.06
N GLN A 89 -2.10 18.38 -16.20
CA GLN A 89 -0.71 18.54 -16.61
C GLN A 89 -0.05 17.19 -16.90
N LEU A 90 0.75 17.18 -17.96
CA LEU A 90 1.73 16.15 -18.21
C LEU A 90 3.06 16.58 -17.60
N VAL A 91 3.66 15.73 -16.80
CA VAL A 91 4.92 15.98 -16.11
C VAL A 91 5.91 14.88 -16.48
N VAL A 92 7.14 15.26 -16.79
CA VAL A 92 8.24 14.31 -17.00
C VAL A 92 9.14 14.32 -15.78
N TYR A 93 9.36 13.15 -15.19
CA TYR A 93 10.27 12.94 -14.08
C TYR A 93 11.52 12.25 -14.61
N THR A 94 12.67 12.87 -14.39
CA THR A 94 13.98 12.29 -14.76
C THR A 94 14.74 11.81 -13.53
N GLY A 95 15.67 10.90 -13.71
CA GLY A 95 16.58 10.43 -12.65
C GLY A 95 17.34 11.60 -12.00
N GLY A 96 17.72 11.44 -10.73
CA GLY A 96 18.41 12.47 -9.97
C GLY A 96 18.19 12.27 -8.47
N TYR A 97 17.43 13.15 -7.84
CA TYR A 97 17.28 13.13 -6.39
C TYR A 97 16.04 12.37 -5.87
N ALA A 98 15.05 12.13 -6.71
CA ALA A 98 13.86 11.38 -6.30
C ALA A 98 13.92 9.93 -6.78
N ILE A 99 13.51 9.04 -5.90
CA ILE A 99 13.42 7.61 -6.22
C ILE A 99 12.09 7.32 -6.93
N ARG A 100 11.00 8.03 -6.57
CA ARG A 100 9.64 7.82 -7.09
C ARG A 100 8.97 9.14 -7.46
N THR A 101 7.97 9.05 -8.32
CA THR A 101 7.25 10.22 -8.84
C THR A 101 6.32 10.86 -7.81
N GLY A 102 5.84 10.11 -6.83
CA GLY A 102 4.81 10.57 -5.89
C GLY A 102 3.46 10.85 -6.57
N THR A 103 3.21 10.32 -7.76
CA THR A 103 1.91 10.39 -8.44
C THR A 103 0.87 9.61 -7.63
N ASN A 104 -0.32 10.16 -7.46
CA ASN A 104 -1.38 9.43 -6.77
C ASN A 104 -2.06 8.41 -7.70
N GLU A 105 -2.89 7.55 -7.13
CA GLU A 105 -3.60 6.45 -7.76
C GLU A 105 -4.57 6.86 -8.89
N PHE A 106 -4.88 8.13 -9.01
CA PHE A 106 -5.74 8.66 -10.08
C PHE A 106 -4.97 9.05 -11.34
N GLY A 107 -3.64 8.95 -11.31
CA GLY A 107 -2.77 9.26 -12.45
C GLY A 107 -2.65 8.10 -13.45
N ALA A 108 -1.85 8.35 -14.48
CA ALA A 108 -1.27 7.34 -15.36
C ALA A 108 0.20 7.69 -15.58
N GLU A 109 1.04 6.64 -15.63
CA GLU A 109 2.48 6.78 -15.79
C GLU A 109 3.02 5.82 -16.85
N ALA A 110 4.01 6.28 -17.61
CA ALA A 110 4.77 5.47 -18.54
C ALA A 110 6.26 5.57 -18.18
N ILE A 111 6.86 4.43 -17.85
CA ILE A 111 8.28 4.31 -17.53
C ILE A 111 9.04 4.10 -18.83
N VAL A 112 10.03 4.94 -19.09
CA VAL A 112 10.80 4.96 -20.33
C VAL A 112 12.26 4.70 -20.04
N GLU A 113 12.81 3.67 -20.67
CA GLU A 113 14.23 3.33 -20.66
C GLU A 113 14.69 3.20 -22.12
N ASP A 114 15.88 3.72 -22.45
CA ASP A 114 16.42 3.72 -23.81
C ASP A 114 15.41 4.16 -24.88
N ASN A 115 14.69 5.24 -24.61
CA ASN A 115 13.64 5.83 -25.49
C ASN A 115 12.45 4.90 -25.76
N THR A 116 12.30 3.83 -25.01
CA THR A 116 11.21 2.87 -25.19
C THR A 116 10.42 2.77 -23.90
N VAL A 117 9.10 2.82 -24.00
CA VAL A 117 8.22 2.56 -22.85
C VAL A 117 8.36 1.09 -22.45
N THR A 118 8.93 0.89 -21.29
CA THR A 118 9.14 -0.46 -20.74
C THR A 118 8.00 -0.91 -19.85
N GLU A 119 7.27 0.04 -19.22
CA GLU A 119 6.22 -0.29 -18.26
C GLU A 119 5.16 0.81 -18.21
N LEU A 120 3.92 0.43 -17.92
CA LEU A 120 2.82 1.33 -17.61
C LEU A 120 2.43 1.15 -16.15
N SER A 121 2.11 2.26 -15.48
CA SER A 121 1.71 2.28 -14.08
C SER A 121 0.56 3.27 -13.85
N GLY A 122 -0.23 3.03 -12.82
CA GLY A 122 -1.26 3.98 -12.37
C GLY A 122 -0.71 5.08 -11.47
N ALA A 123 0.35 4.78 -10.67
CA ALA A 123 0.78 5.69 -9.62
C ALA A 123 2.18 5.35 -9.08
N ASP A 124 2.86 6.40 -8.61
CA ASP A 124 4.06 6.37 -7.74
C ASP A 124 5.17 5.44 -8.22
N SER A 125 5.47 5.50 -9.51
CA SER A 125 6.50 4.66 -10.13
C SER A 125 7.91 5.04 -9.68
N PHE A 126 8.78 4.03 -9.62
CA PHE A 126 10.22 4.26 -9.51
C PHE A 126 10.74 4.95 -10.77
N ILE A 127 11.57 5.97 -10.58
CA ILE A 127 12.20 6.70 -11.68
C ILE A 127 13.48 5.94 -12.06
N PRO A 128 13.59 5.43 -13.32
CA PRO A 128 14.79 4.69 -13.72
C PRO A 128 16.01 5.60 -13.72
N LYS A 129 17.17 5.06 -13.33
CA LYS A 129 18.43 5.81 -13.28
C LYS A 129 18.82 6.39 -14.64
N ASN A 130 18.64 5.62 -15.71
CA ASN A 130 18.97 6.00 -17.09
C ASN A 130 17.69 6.15 -17.93
N GLY A 131 16.63 6.73 -17.36
CA GLY A 131 15.34 6.86 -18.01
C GLY A 131 14.52 8.01 -17.45
N LEU A 132 13.25 7.97 -17.74
CA LEU A 132 12.29 8.96 -17.28
C LEU A 132 10.92 8.32 -17.03
N VAL A 133 10.05 9.03 -16.32
CA VAL A 133 8.64 8.67 -16.17
C VAL A 133 7.78 9.80 -16.69
N ILE A 134 6.88 9.49 -17.62
CA ILE A 134 5.85 10.40 -18.12
C ILE A 134 4.62 10.18 -17.24
N SER A 135 4.15 11.24 -16.56
CA SER A 135 3.05 11.18 -15.61
C SER A 135 1.97 12.19 -15.97
N GLY A 136 0.71 11.83 -15.82
CA GLY A 136 -0.41 12.72 -16.10
C GLY A 136 -1.67 12.40 -15.30
N HIS A 137 -2.48 13.43 -15.08
CA HIS A 137 -3.81 13.37 -14.52
C HIS A 137 -4.84 14.00 -15.46
N GLY A 138 -6.13 13.70 -15.27
CA GLY A 138 -7.19 14.30 -16.06
C GLY A 138 -6.98 14.11 -17.57
N VAL A 139 -6.93 15.21 -18.34
CA VAL A 139 -6.74 15.18 -19.80
C VAL A 139 -5.39 14.54 -20.18
N ALA A 140 -4.33 14.82 -19.43
CA ALA A 140 -3.02 14.22 -19.69
C ALA A 140 -3.01 12.71 -19.46
N LYS A 141 -3.69 12.22 -18.41
CA LYS A 141 -3.92 10.79 -18.19
C LYS A 141 -4.62 10.13 -19.39
N ASN A 142 -5.70 10.75 -19.85
CA ASN A 142 -6.45 10.24 -21.00
C ASN A 142 -5.59 10.18 -22.26
N TRP A 143 -4.73 11.19 -22.44
CA TRP A 143 -3.80 11.23 -23.56
C TRP A 143 -2.75 10.13 -23.48
N ILE A 144 -2.16 9.89 -22.29
CA ILE A 144 -1.21 8.78 -22.02
C ILE A 144 -1.88 7.45 -22.37
N ASN A 145 -3.03 7.19 -21.79
CA ASN A 145 -3.74 5.91 -21.99
C ASN A 145 -4.14 5.65 -23.46
N LYS A 146 -4.39 6.71 -24.22
CA LYS A 146 -4.75 6.61 -25.64
C LYS A 146 -3.55 6.38 -26.55
N ASN A 147 -2.40 7.01 -26.26
CA ASN A 147 -1.30 7.13 -27.23
C ASN A 147 -0.05 6.36 -26.84
N ILE A 148 0.06 5.91 -25.58
CA ILE A 148 1.25 5.23 -25.06
C ILE A 148 0.90 3.80 -24.66
N LYS A 149 1.73 2.86 -25.10
CA LYS A 149 1.70 1.46 -24.71
C LYS A 149 3.12 0.96 -24.48
N ILE A 150 3.27 -0.22 -23.93
CA ILE A 150 4.59 -0.88 -23.81
C ILE A 150 5.21 -0.99 -25.21
N GLY A 151 6.49 -0.66 -25.32
CA GLY A 151 7.22 -0.65 -26.60
C GLY A 151 7.12 0.67 -27.39
N THR A 152 6.22 1.62 -27.01
CA THR A 152 6.13 2.93 -27.65
C THR A 152 7.48 3.64 -27.59
N LYS A 153 7.92 4.21 -28.73
CA LYS A 153 9.15 5.03 -28.81
C LYS A 153 8.83 6.45 -28.41
N VAL A 154 9.71 7.02 -27.58
CA VAL A 154 9.53 8.34 -26.97
C VAL A 154 10.64 9.26 -27.42
N TYR A 155 10.27 10.47 -27.82
CA TYR A 155 11.18 11.56 -28.14
C TYR A 155 10.69 12.86 -27.49
N ILE A 156 11.61 13.63 -26.92
CA ILE A 156 11.30 14.93 -26.33
C ILE A 156 12.10 16.03 -27.05
N ASP A 157 11.38 16.97 -27.63
CA ASP A 157 11.98 18.19 -28.13
C ASP A 157 12.03 19.22 -27.00
N ALA A 158 13.23 19.44 -26.47
CA ALA A 158 13.46 20.41 -25.41
C ALA A 158 13.24 21.87 -25.82
N VAL A 159 13.42 22.19 -27.09
CA VAL A 159 13.24 23.57 -27.60
C VAL A 159 11.76 23.93 -27.64
N SER A 160 10.95 23.08 -28.22
CA SER A 160 9.50 23.26 -28.28
C SER A 160 8.75 22.77 -27.04
N ASN A 161 9.44 22.15 -26.10
CA ASN A 161 8.88 21.50 -24.91
C ASN A 161 7.73 20.53 -25.26
N THR A 162 8.00 19.66 -26.23
CA THR A 162 6.99 18.75 -26.79
C THR A 162 7.45 17.32 -26.70
N LEU A 163 6.57 16.46 -26.16
CA LEU A 163 6.72 15.01 -26.14
C LEU A 163 6.11 14.44 -27.43
N TYR A 164 6.88 13.63 -28.14
CA TYR A 164 6.46 12.84 -29.29
C TYR A 164 6.50 11.36 -28.95
N VAL A 165 5.50 10.61 -29.39
CA VAL A 165 5.40 9.17 -29.18
C VAL A 165 5.06 8.47 -30.49
N TYR A 166 5.72 7.34 -30.74
CA TYR A 166 5.55 6.54 -31.92
C TYR A 166 5.29 5.07 -31.53
N THR A 167 4.15 4.54 -31.93
CA THR A 167 3.84 3.12 -31.78
C THR A 167 4.03 2.44 -33.13
N THR A 168 4.97 1.53 -33.20
CA THR A 168 5.44 0.91 -34.44
C THR A 168 5.25 -0.60 -34.40
N SER A 169 5.54 -1.29 -35.51
CA SER A 169 5.60 -2.75 -35.55
C SER A 169 6.56 -3.32 -34.50
N GLU A 170 7.73 -2.68 -34.30
CA GLU A 170 8.66 -3.09 -33.24
C GLU A 170 8.08 -2.91 -31.83
N SER A 171 7.23 -1.88 -31.61
CA SER A 171 6.55 -1.68 -30.34
C SER A 171 5.64 -2.85 -29.99
N TYR A 172 4.88 -3.33 -30.93
CA TYR A 172 4.00 -4.49 -30.75
C TYR A 172 4.77 -5.78 -30.52
N LEU A 173 5.87 -5.99 -31.26
CA LEU A 173 6.76 -7.14 -31.07
C LEU A 173 7.41 -7.10 -29.67
N PHE A 174 7.86 -5.94 -29.23
CA PHE A 174 8.45 -5.75 -27.91
C PHE A 174 7.47 -6.09 -26.79
N GLU A 175 6.23 -5.57 -26.85
CA GLU A 175 5.19 -5.87 -25.88
C GLU A 175 4.87 -7.36 -25.84
N ALA A 176 4.69 -7.99 -26.99
CA ALA A 176 4.39 -9.42 -27.09
C ALA A 176 5.52 -10.30 -26.54
N SER A 177 6.79 -9.98 -26.88
CA SER A 177 7.95 -10.67 -26.32
C SER A 177 8.00 -10.56 -24.80
N LYS A 178 7.82 -9.35 -24.27
CA LYS A 178 7.84 -9.11 -22.83
C LYS A 178 6.75 -9.89 -22.09
N LYS A 179 5.54 -10.00 -22.66
CA LYS A 179 4.45 -10.80 -22.06
C LYS A 179 4.72 -12.30 -22.08
N ILE A 180 5.35 -12.80 -23.15
CA ILE A 180 5.79 -14.20 -23.23
C ILE A 180 6.87 -14.49 -22.19
N ASP A 181 7.86 -13.62 -22.06
CA ASP A 181 8.94 -13.78 -21.10
C ASP A 181 8.44 -13.73 -19.65
N GLU A 182 7.47 -12.86 -19.37
CA GLU A 182 6.79 -12.78 -18.07
C GLU A 182 6.06 -14.09 -17.74
N ALA A 183 5.26 -14.62 -18.68
CA ALA A 183 4.55 -15.87 -18.48
C ALA A 183 5.53 -17.05 -18.26
N ARG A 184 6.63 -17.09 -19.04
CA ARG A 184 7.67 -18.10 -18.90
C ARG A 184 8.37 -18.02 -17.54
N ALA A 185 8.78 -16.83 -17.11
CA ALA A 185 9.42 -16.63 -15.82
C ALA A 185 8.53 -17.08 -14.66
N MET A 186 7.22 -16.85 -14.77
CA MET A 186 6.27 -17.31 -13.76
C MET A 186 6.11 -18.85 -13.78
N VAL A 187 6.09 -19.48 -14.94
CA VAL A 187 6.10 -20.94 -15.07
C VAL A 187 7.36 -21.53 -14.42
N ASP A 188 8.52 -20.97 -14.71
CA ASP A 188 9.81 -21.45 -14.18
C ASP A 188 9.87 -21.29 -12.65
N TYR A 189 9.35 -20.18 -12.12
CA TYR A 189 9.24 -19.98 -10.67
C TYR A 189 8.40 -21.07 -10.00
N TYR A 190 7.19 -21.33 -10.51
CA TYR A 190 6.31 -22.34 -9.90
C TYR A 190 6.77 -23.77 -10.17
N LYS A 191 7.44 -24.08 -11.27
CA LYS A 191 8.11 -25.36 -11.47
C LYS A 191 9.16 -25.64 -10.41
N ALA A 192 9.92 -24.64 -10.02
CA ALA A 192 10.94 -24.77 -8.98
C ALA A 192 10.34 -24.96 -7.58
N SER A 193 9.15 -24.42 -7.33
CA SER A 193 8.49 -24.41 -6.02
C SER A 193 7.37 -25.44 -5.85
N SER A 194 6.89 -26.06 -6.94
CA SER A 194 5.68 -26.91 -6.98
C SER A 194 5.85 -28.04 -7.98
N ALA A 195 6.67 -29.04 -7.63
CA ALA A 195 7.06 -30.12 -8.54
C ALA A 195 5.86 -30.97 -9.06
N ASP A 196 4.75 -31.00 -8.35
CA ASP A 196 3.60 -31.84 -8.67
C ASP A 196 2.50 -31.08 -9.46
N TYR A 197 2.76 -29.83 -9.85
CA TYR A 197 1.80 -29.05 -10.64
C TYR A 197 1.94 -29.33 -12.13
N ASP A 198 0.82 -29.52 -12.83
CA ASP A 198 0.81 -29.72 -14.28
C ASP A 198 0.90 -28.39 -15.03
N PHE A 199 2.05 -28.16 -15.66
CA PHE A 199 2.33 -26.98 -16.48
C PHE A 199 2.05 -27.20 -17.97
N THR A 200 1.36 -28.26 -18.36
CA THR A 200 1.07 -28.56 -19.79
C THR A 200 0.30 -27.41 -20.44
N VAL A 201 -0.80 -27.00 -19.82
CA VAL A 201 -1.68 -25.95 -20.36
C VAL A 201 -0.96 -24.59 -20.48
N PRO A 202 -0.29 -24.03 -19.44
CA PRO A 202 0.44 -22.78 -19.61
C PRO A 202 1.57 -22.87 -20.64
N ASN A 203 2.27 -24.01 -20.74
CA ASN A 203 3.31 -24.19 -21.77
C ASN A 203 2.77 -24.23 -23.19
N GLU A 204 1.59 -24.82 -23.43
CA GLU A 204 0.92 -24.80 -24.73
C GLU A 204 0.59 -23.36 -25.15
N TYR A 205 0.02 -22.56 -24.26
CA TYR A 205 -0.26 -21.14 -24.55
C TYR A 205 1.01 -20.32 -24.78
N ILE A 206 2.09 -20.58 -24.04
CA ILE A 206 3.39 -19.94 -24.29
C ILE A 206 3.92 -20.28 -25.67
N LYS A 207 3.82 -21.56 -26.09
CA LYS A 207 4.22 -22.01 -27.43
C LYS A 207 3.38 -21.33 -28.50
N GLU A 208 2.06 -21.28 -28.34
CA GLU A 208 1.16 -20.60 -29.27
C GLU A 208 1.52 -19.11 -29.39
N ALA A 209 1.79 -18.43 -28.24
CA ALA A 209 2.20 -17.05 -28.24
C ALA A 209 3.52 -16.83 -29.01
N GLN A 210 4.50 -17.73 -28.87
CA GLN A 210 5.75 -17.68 -29.62
C GLN A 210 5.54 -17.87 -31.14
N GLU A 211 4.62 -18.74 -31.55
CA GLU A 211 4.29 -18.92 -32.96
C GLU A 211 3.66 -17.65 -33.56
N TYR A 212 2.77 -16.98 -32.81
CA TYR A 212 2.21 -15.70 -33.25
C TYR A 212 3.28 -14.59 -33.27
N LEU A 213 4.17 -14.51 -32.27
CA LEU A 213 5.27 -13.55 -32.27
C LEU A 213 6.19 -13.73 -33.48
N LYS A 214 6.49 -14.98 -33.86
CA LYS A 214 7.26 -15.28 -35.06
C LYS A 214 6.56 -14.81 -36.32
N LYS A 215 5.24 -15.05 -36.46
CA LYS A 215 4.44 -14.54 -37.57
C LYS A 215 4.47 -13.01 -37.62
N ALA A 216 4.33 -12.34 -36.49
CA ALA A 216 4.39 -10.87 -36.38
C ALA A 216 5.72 -10.29 -36.88
N GLY A 217 6.83 -10.98 -36.61
CA GLY A 217 8.17 -10.58 -37.06
C GLY A 217 8.41 -10.80 -38.59
N HIS A 218 7.70 -11.71 -39.21
CA HIS A 218 7.81 -11.97 -40.63
C HIS A 218 6.82 -11.18 -41.51
N ASP A 219 5.67 -10.82 -40.95
CA ASP A 219 4.60 -10.09 -41.64
C ASP A 219 4.38 -8.74 -40.95
N ILE A 220 5.12 -7.72 -41.39
CA ILE A 220 5.11 -6.41 -40.81
C ILE A 220 3.74 -5.71 -40.97
N GLU A 221 3.05 -5.95 -42.07
CA GLU A 221 1.73 -5.37 -42.31
C GLU A 221 0.70 -5.82 -41.27
N ASN A 222 0.74 -7.09 -40.90
CA ASN A 222 -0.15 -7.72 -39.91
C ASN A 222 0.53 -7.88 -38.52
N SER A 223 1.71 -7.27 -38.29
CA SER A 223 2.48 -7.42 -37.06
C SER A 223 1.70 -7.05 -35.80
N LYS A 224 0.85 -6.03 -35.88
CA LYS A 224 -0.05 -5.64 -34.79
C LYS A 224 -1.01 -6.78 -34.44
N GLU A 225 -1.73 -7.33 -35.40
CA GLU A 225 -2.73 -8.38 -35.18
C GLU A 225 -2.09 -9.63 -34.59
N TYR A 226 -0.97 -10.09 -35.17
CA TYR A 226 -0.26 -11.26 -34.66
C TYR A 226 0.34 -11.02 -33.25
N SER A 227 0.87 -9.84 -32.97
CA SER A 227 1.37 -9.50 -31.63
C SER A 227 0.24 -9.46 -30.60
N GLU A 228 -0.93 -8.93 -30.93
CA GLU A 228 -2.12 -8.94 -30.07
C GLU A 228 -2.58 -10.38 -29.76
N LYS A 229 -2.53 -11.28 -30.76
CA LYS A 229 -2.79 -12.72 -30.54
C LYS A 229 -1.74 -13.34 -29.62
N ALA A 230 -0.47 -13.03 -29.82
CA ALA A 230 0.62 -13.50 -28.96
C ALA A 230 0.43 -13.03 -27.50
N ILE A 231 0.10 -11.74 -27.29
CA ILE A 231 -0.20 -11.17 -25.98
C ILE A 231 -1.38 -11.89 -25.32
N LYS A 232 -2.46 -12.14 -26.06
CA LYS A 232 -3.64 -12.85 -25.56
C LYS A 232 -3.28 -14.27 -25.09
N SER A 233 -2.51 -15.02 -25.87
CA SER A 233 -2.08 -16.38 -25.49
C SER A 233 -1.13 -16.32 -24.28
N ALA A 234 -0.17 -15.39 -24.22
CA ALA A 234 0.71 -15.22 -23.09
C ALA A 234 -0.05 -14.85 -21.80
N ASN A 235 -1.05 -13.97 -21.88
CA ASN A 235 -1.91 -13.63 -20.76
C ASN A 235 -2.75 -14.83 -20.30
N THR A 236 -3.21 -15.67 -21.21
CA THR A 236 -3.92 -16.91 -20.86
C THR A 236 -2.99 -17.90 -20.15
N ALA A 237 -1.74 -18.02 -20.61
CA ALA A 237 -0.72 -18.78 -19.90
C ALA A 237 -0.53 -18.25 -18.47
N LEU A 238 -0.33 -16.95 -18.31
CA LEU A 238 -0.12 -16.28 -17.03
C LEU A 238 -1.27 -16.54 -16.04
N LYS A 239 -2.51 -16.44 -16.49
CA LYS A 239 -3.70 -16.73 -15.66
C LYS A 239 -3.81 -18.20 -15.24
N SER A 240 -3.18 -19.12 -15.97
CA SER A 240 -3.22 -20.57 -15.70
C SER A 240 -2.00 -21.12 -14.95
N VAL A 241 -1.01 -20.26 -14.63
CA VAL A 241 0.24 -20.69 -13.98
C VAL A 241 0.15 -20.75 -12.47
N VAL A 242 -0.59 -19.80 -11.84
CA VAL A 242 -0.58 -19.61 -10.38
C VAL A 242 -1.37 -20.71 -9.69
N PRO A 243 -0.72 -21.61 -8.92
CA PRO A 243 -1.41 -22.72 -8.27
C PRO A 243 -2.13 -22.28 -7.00
N TYR A 244 -3.05 -23.11 -6.52
CA TYR A 244 -3.62 -22.96 -5.18
C TYR A 244 -2.53 -23.07 -4.11
N LYS A 245 -2.61 -22.23 -3.08
CA LYS A 245 -1.70 -22.27 -1.93
C LYS A 245 -2.47 -22.57 -0.66
N ASN A 246 -2.14 -23.71 -0.02
CA ASN A 246 -2.70 -24.08 1.27
C ASN A 246 -2.33 -23.08 2.37
N ASN A 247 -3.23 -22.87 3.33
CA ASN A 247 -3.01 -22.00 4.50
C ASN A 247 -2.67 -20.53 4.15
N GLU A 248 -2.97 -20.09 2.94
CA GLU A 248 -2.89 -18.68 2.57
C GLU A 248 -4.15 -17.97 3.05
N PHE A 249 -3.98 -16.81 3.67
CA PHE A 249 -5.09 -15.95 4.03
C PHE A 249 -5.66 -15.28 2.77
N LYS A 250 -6.95 -15.41 2.53
CA LYS A 250 -7.66 -14.86 1.36
C LYS A 250 -8.83 -14.02 1.83
N GLY A 251 -8.62 -12.71 1.85
CA GLY A 251 -9.58 -11.77 2.37
C GLY A 251 -10.21 -10.86 1.31
N VAL A 252 -11.32 -10.24 1.68
CA VAL A 252 -11.93 -9.15 0.92
C VAL A 252 -12.55 -8.12 1.86
N TRP A 253 -12.35 -6.83 1.57
CA TRP A 253 -13.09 -5.76 2.23
C TRP A 253 -14.48 -5.64 1.62
N VAL A 254 -15.48 -5.56 2.48
CA VAL A 254 -16.90 -5.45 2.11
C VAL A 254 -17.49 -4.20 2.73
N ARG A 255 -17.97 -3.31 1.89
CA ARG A 255 -18.80 -2.17 2.29
C ARG A 255 -20.25 -2.58 2.14
N PRO A 256 -20.99 -2.84 3.24
CA PRO A 256 -22.34 -3.37 3.17
C PRO A 256 -23.32 -2.42 2.48
N THR A 257 -24.01 -2.96 1.50
CA THR A 257 -25.10 -2.26 0.81
C THR A 257 -26.42 -3.00 0.91
N GLU A 258 -26.38 -4.24 1.33
CA GLU A 258 -27.49 -5.17 1.43
C GLU A 258 -28.41 -4.81 2.59
N THR A 259 -29.71 -4.83 2.32
CA THR A 259 -30.78 -4.48 3.28
C THR A 259 -31.63 -5.68 3.67
N SER A 260 -31.29 -6.87 3.21
CA SER A 260 -32.00 -8.11 3.51
C SER A 260 -31.05 -9.30 3.71
N GLU A 261 -31.50 -10.29 4.50
CA GLU A 261 -30.77 -11.54 4.69
C GLU A 261 -30.53 -12.29 3.36
N ARG A 262 -31.45 -12.20 2.40
CA ARG A 262 -31.32 -12.84 1.10
C ARG A 262 -30.18 -12.26 0.28
N GLU A 263 -30.08 -10.93 0.23
CA GLU A 263 -29.01 -10.24 -0.47
C GLU A 263 -27.65 -10.59 0.14
N ILE A 264 -27.55 -10.58 1.48
CA ILE A 264 -26.33 -10.96 2.20
C ILE A 264 -25.96 -12.42 1.91
N SER A 265 -26.93 -13.36 1.91
CA SER A 265 -26.67 -14.75 1.55
C SER A 265 -26.07 -14.87 0.15
N ASN A 266 -26.64 -14.15 -0.84
CA ASN A 266 -26.13 -14.16 -2.21
C ASN A 266 -24.70 -13.60 -2.30
N SER A 267 -24.42 -12.50 -1.58
CA SER A 267 -23.07 -11.91 -1.53
C SER A 267 -22.05 -12.88 -0.91
N VAL A 268 -22.43 -13.57 0.18
CA VAL A 268 -21.55 -14.57 0.83
C VAL A 268 -21.29 -15.76 -0.09
N GLU A 269 -22.33 -16.26 -0.79
CA GLU A 269 -22.17 -17.36 -1.77
C GLU A 269 -21.22 -16.96 -2.90
N ARG A 270 -21.32 -15.71 -3.37
CA ARG A 270 -20.43 -15.18 -4.41
C ARG A 270 -18.98 -15.05 -3.92
N ILE A 271 -18.77 -14.61 -2.69
CA ILE A 271 -17.47 -14.54 -2.04
C ILE A 271 -16.88 -15.97 -1.87
N LYS A 272 -17.70 -16.93 -1.41
CA LYS A 272 -17.30 -18.33 -1.29
C LYS A 272 -16.88 -18.93 -2.63
N LYS A 273 -17.63 -18.63 -3.70
CA LYS A 273 -17.31 -19.06 -5.05
C LYS A 273 -15.91 -18.61 -5.49
N ALA A 274 -15.49 -17.39 -5.13
CA ALA A 274 -14.15 -16.90 -5.41
C ALA A 274 -13.05 -17.63 -4.63
N GLY A 275 -13.40 -18.47 -3.65
CA GLY A 275 -12.45 -19.15 -2.76
C GLY A 275 -11.91 -18.25 -1.63
N ILE A 276 -12.58 -17.14 -1.36
CA ILE A 276 -12.25 -16.22 -0.26
C ILE A 276 -12.79 -16.81 1.05
N ASP A 277 -11.98 -16.79 2.11
CA ASP A 277 -12.26 -17.39 3.40
C ASP A 277 -12.26 -16.39 4.58
N ASN A 278 -12.05 -15.11 4.30
CA ASN A 278 -12.11 -14.03 5.28
C ASN A 278 -12.81 -12.81 4.68
N ILE A 279 -13.73 -12.20 5.41
CA ILE A 279 -14.37 -10.94 5.02
C ILE A 279 -14.13 -9.87 6.08
N PHE A 280 -13.87 -8.65 5.62
CA PHE A 280 -13.69 -7.46 6.45
C PHE A 280 -14.89 -6.56 6.24
N ILE A 281 -15.86 -6.61 7.16
CA ILE A 281 -17.14 -5.89 7.06
C ILE A 281 -16.97 -4.49 7.63
N GLU A 282 -17.23 -3.46 6.82
CA GLU A 282 -17.25 -2.07 7.26
C GLU A 282 -18.43 -1.84 8.21
N THR A 283 -18.13 -1.90 9.50
CA THR A 283 -19.12 -1.96 10.58
C THR A 283 -19.33 -0.61 11.27
N TYR A 284 -18.26 0.17 11.41
CA TYR A 284 -18.30 1.54 11.86
C TYR A 284 -17.70 2.42 10.76
N PHE A 285 -18.55 3.21 10.13
CA PHE A 285 -18.25 3.98 8.94
C PHE A 285 -18.84 5.39 9.03
N HIS A 286 -18.03 6.40 8.80
CA HIS A 286 -18.43 7.81 8.87
C HIS A 286 -19.16 8.18 10.17
N GLY A 287 -18.68 7.66 11.30
CA GLY A 287 -19.28 7.93 12.60
C GLY A 287 -20.66 7.27 12.82
N ARG A 288 -20.97 6.19 12.09
CA ARG A 288 -22.22 5.43 12.20
C ARG A 288 -21.95 3.94 12.18
N THR A 289 -22.72 3.18 12.91
CA THR A 289 -22.69 1.72 12.89
C THR A 289 -23.70 1.14 11.92
N ILE A 290 -23.44 -0.03 11.33
CA ILE A 290 -24.42 -0.75 10.52
C ILE A 290 -25.40 -1.56 11.37
N PHE A 291 -25.15 -1.69 12.67
CA PHE A 291 -25.98 -2.42 13.64
C PHE A 291 -26.53 -1.45 14.72
N PRO A 292 -27.64 -1.79 15.39
CA PRO A 292 -28.21 -0.95 16.44
C PRO A 292 -27.32 -0.98 17.71
N SER A 293 -26.49 0.05 17.88
CA SER A 293 -25.50 0.13 18.95
C SER A 293 -26.04 0.83 20.20
N LYS A 294 -25.90 0.18 21.36
CA LYS A 294 -26.20 0.75 22.68
C LYS A 294 -25.16 1.78 23.10
N THR A 295 -23.90 1.59 22.70
CA THR A 295 -22.83 2.55 22.95
C THR A 295 -23.09 3.86 22.22
N MET A 296 -23.46 3.81 20.93
CA MET A 296 -23.83 5.01 20.18
C MET A 296 -24.96 5.79 20.87
N GLU A 297 -26.02 5.09 21.26
CA GLU A 297 -27.16 5.67 21.96
C GLU A 297 -26.78 6.29 23.32
N LYS A 298 -25.92 5.61 24.10
CA LYS A 298 -25.41 6.09 25.40
C LYS A 298 -24.67 7.44 25.28
N TYR A 299 -23.93 7.64 24.20
CA TYR A 299 -23.19 8.87 23.95
C TYR A 299 -24.03 9.96 23.23
N GLY A 300 -25.33 9.70 22.98
CA GLY A 300 -26.24 10.62 22.32
C GLY A 300 -26.10 10.67 20.80
N PHE A 301 -25.43 9.69 20.20
CA PHE A 301 -25.25 9.58 18.77
C PHE A 301 -26.38 8.79 18.12
N VAL A 302 -26.53 8.92 16.79
CA VAL A 302 -27.45 8.10 16.02
C VAL A 302 -27.10 6.63 16.22
N LYS A 303 -28.08 5.86 16.68
CA LYS A 303 -27.95 4.46 17.11
C LYS A 303 -27.45 3.52 16.00
N GLN A 304 -27.83 3.80 14.76
CA GLN A 304 -27.55 2.98 13.58
C GLN A 304 -27.63 3.87 12.32
N ASN A 305 -26.93 3.49 11.27
CA ASN A 305 -27.09 4.09 9.96
C ASN A 305 -28.54 3.87 9.46
N GLU A 306 -29.21 4.94 9.07
CA GLU A 306 -30.61 4.98 8.70
C GLU A 306 -30.93 4.00 7.55
N LYS A 307 -29.99 3.73 6.67
CA LYS A 307 -30.12 2.74 5.59
C LYS A 307 -30.53 1.36 6.11
N PHE A 308 -30.14 1.04 7.33
CA PHE A 308 -30.35 -0.28 7.94
C PHE A 308 -31.40 -0.26 9.07
N GLU A 309 -32.18 0.79 9.20
CA GLU A 309 -33.19 0.90 10.25
C GLU A 309 -34.11 -0.33 10.25
N GLY A 310 -34.31 -0.93 11.42
CA GLY A 310 -35.12 -2.15 11.59
C GLY A 310 -34.46 -3.46 11.16
N PHE A 311 -33.23 -3.42 10.68
CA PHE A 311 -32.44 -4.60 10.28
C PHE A 311 -31.05 -4.57 10.91
N ASP A 312 -30.50 -5.73 11.25
CA ASP A 312 -29.13 -5.89 11.76
C ASP A 312 -28.27 -6.61 10.71
N PRO A 313 -27.66 -5.89 9.76
CA PRO A 313 -26.83 -6.50 8.72
C PRO A 313 -25.61 -7.23 9.29
N LEU A 314 -25.00 -6.72 10.37
CA LEU A 314 -23.82 -7.36 10.95
C LEU A 314 -24.12 -8.77 11.43
N ARG A 315 -25.25 -8.95 12.11
CA ARG A 315 -25.72 -10.27 12.57
C ARG A 315 -25.97 -11.22 11.41
N ALA A 316 -26.57 -10.70 10.33
CA ALA A 316 -26.85 -11.49 9.13
C ALA A 316 -25.54 -11.88 8.40
N TRP A 317 -24.60 -10.96 8.20
CA TRP A 317 -23.29 -11.25 7.61
C TRP A 317 -22.55 -12.32 8.37
N ILE A 318 -22.45 -12.22 9.69
CA ILE A 318 -21.79 -13.23 10.54
C ILE A 318 -22.50 -14.60 10.42
N LYS A 319 -23.83 -14.62 10.47
CA LYS A 319 -24.63 -15.85 10.34
C LYS A 319 -24.33 -16.59 9.03
N TYR A 320 -24.36 -15.88 7.90
CA TYR A 320 -24.18 -16.51 6.58
C TYR A 320 -22.70 -16.81 6.29
N ALA A 321 -21.78 -15.95 6.70
CA ALA A 321 -20.35 -16.17 6.54
C ALA A 321 -19.89 -17.43 7.31
N HIS A 322 -20.22 -17.55 8.59
CA HIS A 322 -19.84 -18.71 9.42
C HIS A 322 -20.47 -20.03 8.92
N ARG A 323 -21.68 -20.00 8.36
CA ARG A 323 -22.29 -21.18 7.72
C ARG A 323 -21.52 -21.65 6.48
N ASN A 324 -20.74 -20.78 5.89
CA ASN A 324 -19.90 -21.04 4.74
C ASN A 324 -18.41 -21.18 5.07
N ASP A 325 -18.04 -21.34 6.34
CA ASP A 325 -16.66 -21.42 6.84
C ASP A 325 -15.82 -20.19 6.49
N ILE A 326 -16.46 -19.01 6.39
CA ILE A 326 -15.82 -17.72 6.16
C ILE A 326 -15.73 -16.98 7.48
N LYS A 327 -14.54 -16.50 7.84
CA LYS A 327 -14.29 -15.67 9.02
C LYS A 327 -14.72 -14.23 8.80
N VAL A 328 -15.18 -13.58 9.88
CA VAL A 328 -15.64 -12.20 9.84
C VAL A 328 -14.76 -11.31 10.70
N HIS A 329 -14.10 -10.37 10.05
CA HIS A 329 -13.35 -9.29 10.66
C HIS A 329 -14.15 -7.99 10.55
N ILE A 330 -14.14 -7.23 11.63
CA ILE A 330 -14.81 -5.93 11.69
C ILE A 330 -13.88 -4.88 11.10
N TRP A 331 -14.22 -4.28 9.97
CA TRP A 331 -13.55 -3.11 9.46
C TRP A 331 -14.08 -1.87 10.19
N PHE A 332 -13.18 -1.18 10.90
CA PHE A 332 -13.53 -0.14 11.86
C PHE A 332 -12.75 1.15 11.55
N GLU A 333 -13.43 2.20 11.06
CA GLU A 333 -12.84 3.52 10.82
C GLU A 333 -12.60 4.25 12.15
N THR A 334 -11.43 4.05 12.76
CA THR A 334 -11.20 4.39 14.16
C THR A 334 -11.36 5.88 14.48
N PHE A 335 -10.54 6.76 13.89
CA PHE A 335 -10.58 8.19 14.22
C PHE A 335 -11.23 9.05 13.13
N TYR A 336 -11.63 8.45 12.03
CA TYR A 336 -12.34 9.13 10.95
C TYR A 336 -13.85 9.05 11.18
N VAL A 337 -14.54 10.20 11.09
CA VAL A 337 -15.98 10.27 11.46
C VAL A 337 -16.88 10.84 10.37
N GLY A 338 -16.39 10.93 9.15
CA GLY A 338 -17.19 11.30 8.00
C GLY A 338 -16.59 12.41 7.14
N ILE A 339 -17.24 12.71 6.03
CA ILE A 339 -16.84 13.77 5.10
C ILE A 339 -17.79 14.97 5.23
N GLN A 340 -17.26 16.16 4.95
CA GLN A 340 -18.05 17.36 4.86
C GLN A 340 -19.06 17.25 3.69
N ARG A 341 -20.33 17.34 4.01
CA ARG A 341 -21.42 17.41 3.03
C ARG A 341 -22.36 18.54 3.41
N PRO A 342 -23.01 19.23 2.45
CA PRO A 342 -23.94 20.31 2.75
C PRO A 342 -25.07 19.89 3.71
N GLU A 343 -25.54 18.64 3.57
CA GLU A 343 -26.67 18.11 4.33
C GLU A 343 -26.29 17.53 5.70
N VAL A 344 -25.00 17.19 5.92
CA VAL A 344 -24.52 16.41 7.08
C VAL A 344 -23.19 16.97 7.60
N ASN A 345 -23.06 18.28 7.73
CA ASN A 345 -21.86 18.91 8.26
C ASN A 345 -22.09 19.29 9.73
N PRO A 346 -21.23 18.86 10.67
CA PRO A 346 -19.98 18.08 10.55
C PRO A 346 -20.15 16.56 10.74
N GLY A 347 -21.34 15.99 10.58
CA GLY A 347 -21.65 14.58 10.78
C GLY A 347 -22.13 14.24 12.19
N ASN A 348 -22.59 13.00 12.37
CA ASN A 348 -23.24 12.51 13.58
C ASN A 348 -22.43 12.78 14.87
N ILE A 349 -21.16 12.36 14.91
CA ILE A 349 -20.32 12.46 16.12
C ILE A 349 -20.05 13.93 16.49
N LEU A 350 -19.60 14.73 15.53
CA LEU A 350 -19.17 16.10 15.77
C LEU A 350 -20.34 17.10 15.83
N ALA A 351 -21.53 16.71 15.46
CA ALA A 351 -22.74 17.51 15.73
C ALA A 351 -23.11 17.47 17.22
N VAL A 352 -22.84 16.35 17.91
CA VAL A 352 -23.12 16.16 19.34
C VAL A 352 -21.92 16.52 20.20
N LYS A 353 -20.70 16.17 19.74
CA LYS A 353 -19.43 16.34 20.46
C LYS A 353 -18.42 17.14 19.61
N PRO A 354 -18.68 18.42 19.31
CA PRO A 354 -17.78 19.24 18.49
C PRO A 354 -16.38 19.39 19.12
N GLU A 355 -16.26 19.33 20.44
CA GLU A 355 -15.01 19.38 21.20
C GLU A 355 -14.11 18.16 20.96
N TRP A 356 -14.63 17.06 20.40
CA TRP A 356 -13.82 15.89 20.02
C TRP A 356 -13.08 16.08 18.69
N ALA A 357 -13.42 17.14 17.92
CA ALA A 357 -12.81 17.39 16.63
C ALA A 357 -11.30 17.60 16.73
N ASN A 358 -10.56 16.91 15.89
CA ASN A 358 -9.13 17.15 15.74
C ASN A 358 -8.87 18.55 15.16
N LYS A 359 -7.77 19.17 15.54
CA LYS A 359 -7.44 20.56 15.16
C LYS A 359 -6.02 20.66 14.59
N THR A 360 -5.87 21.55 13.60
CA THR A 360 -4.53 21.91 13.09
C THR A 360 -3.88 22.99 13.95
N LYS A 361 -2.55 23.16 13.82
CA LYS A 361 -1.84 24.27 14.42
C LYS A 361 -2.41 25.64 13.98
N ARG A 362 -2.93 25.75 12.75
CA ARG A 362 -3.54 26.99 12.25
C ARG A 362 -4.90 27.27 12.88
N ASN A 363 -5.69 26.21 13.11
CA ASN A 363 -7.10 26.31 13.51
C ASN A 363 -7.34 25.91 14.98
N TYR A 364 -6.28 25.88 15.80
CA TYR A 364 -6.38 25.41 17.19
C TYR A 364 -7.38 26.21 18.05
N ASN A 365 -7.56 27.49 17.74
CA ASN A 365 -8.47 28.41 18.45
C ASN A 365 -9.86 28.52 17.82
N ILE A 366 -10.15 27.76 16.76
CA ILE A 366 -11.47 27.74 16.10
C ILE A 366 -12.34 26.67 16.76
N THR A 367 -13.55 27.04 17.17
CA THR A 367 -14.48 26.11 17.83
C THR A 367 -15.08 25.11 16.86
N ALA A 368 -15.41 25.55 15.64
CA ALA A 368 -16.02 24.70 14.62
C ALA A 368 -15.07 23.56 14.18
N PRO A 369 -15.58 22.34 13.98
CA PRO A 369 -14.80 21.25 13.39
C PRO A 369 -14.21 21.64 12.04
N THR A 370 -12.93 21.33 11.83
CA THR A 370 -12.20 21.63 10.59
C THR A 370 -12.01 20.33 9.80
N PRO A 371 -12.45 20.25 8.54
CA PRO A 371 -12.21 19.09 7.69
C PRO A 371 -10.75 19.06 7.20
N SER A 372 -10.23 17.87 6.94
CA SER A 372 -8.93 17.65 6.31
C SER A 372 -9.10 17.65 4.78
N ILE A 373 -8.55 18.67 4.12
CA ILE A 373 -8.61 18.81 2.66
C ILE A 373 -7.86 17.64 1.97
N SER A 374 -6.75 17.18 2.55
CA SER A 374 -5.97 16.06 2.03
C SER A 374 -6.64 14.69 2.21
N GLU A 375 -7.74 14.63 2.97
CA GLU A 375 -8.53 13.44 3.24
C GLU A 375 -9.98 13.63 2.73
N HIS A 376 -10.13 14.14 1.52
CA HIS A 376 -11.43 14.37 0.87
C HIS A 376 -12.42 15.22 1.68
N ASN A 377 -11.94 16.23 2.41
CA ASN A 377 -12.71 17.02 3.36
C ASN A 377 -13.28 16.17 4.52
N GLY A 378 -12.54 15.16 4.93
CA GLY A 378 -12.91 14.28 6.04
C GLY A 378 -12.68 14.89 7.41
N PHE A 379 -13.56 14.56 8.35
CA PHE A 379 -13.43 14.93 9.75
C PHE A 379 -12.83 13.82 10.57
N PHE A 380 -11.99 14.20 11.53
CA PHE A 380 -11.35 13.28 12.47
C PHE A 380 -11.59 13.72 13.90
N ILE A 381 -11.71 12.76 14.80
CA ILE A 381 -11.71 12.97 16.24
C ILE A 381 -10.29 12.84 16.79
N ASP A 382 -10.03 13.49 17.94
CA ASP A 382 -8.68 13.58 18.49
C ASP A 382 -8.26 12.29 19.20
N PRO A 383 -7.21 11.59 18.72
CA PRO A 383 -6.67 10.42 19.41
C PRO A 383 -6.14 10.70 20.83
N ALA A 384 -5.82 11.96 21.16
CA ALA A 384 -5.33 12.32 22.48
C ALA A 384 -6.44 12.44 23.52
N ASN A 385 -7.69 12.68 23.11
CA ASN A 385 -8.81 12.86 24.02
C ASN A 385 -9.21 11.52 24.68
N PRO A 386 -9.19 11.39 26.02
CA PRO A 386 -9.54 10.15 26.71
C PRO A 386 -11.00 9.74 26.50
N GLU A 387 -11.96 10.69 26.44
CA GLU A 387 -13.37 10.37 26.14
C GLU A 387 -13.53 9.72 24.77
N VAL A 388 -12.77 10.19 23.78
CA VAL A 388 -12.74 9.59 22.43
C VAL A 388 -12.23 8.15 22.48
N GLN A 389 -11.10 7.92 23.20
CA GLN A 389 -10.55 6.59 23.35
C GLN A 389 -11.51 5.64 24.08
N ASP A 390 -12.16 6.11 25.15
CA ASP A 390 -13.08 5.34 25.94
C ASP A 390 -14.34 4.99 25.14
N PHE A 391 -14.92 5.95 24.40
CA PHE A 391 -16.03 5.71 23.47
C PHE A 391 -15.71 4.62 22.43
N LEU A 392 -14.58 4.76 21.73
CA LEU A 392 -14.18 3.80 20.70
C LEU A 392 -13.90 2.41 21.28
N LEU A 393 -13.25 2.34 22.44
CA LEU A 393 -12.97 1.07 23.12
C LEU A 393 -14.27 0.41 23.61
N GLU A 394 -15.23 1.19 24.12
CA GLU A 394 -16.54 0.69 24.53
C GLU A 394 -17.33 0.15 23.33
N LEU A 395 -17.29 0.86 22.19
CA LEU A 395 -17.95 0.42 20.96
C LEU A 395 -17.34 -0.90 20.42
N ILE A 396 -16.01 -1.02 20.42
CA ILE A 396 -15.32 -2.27 20.06
C ILE A 396 -15.69 -3.39 21.05
N SER A 397 -15.75 -3.09 22.34
CA SER A 397 -16.15 -4.05 23.37
C SER A 397 -17.59 -4.53 23.20
N GLU A 398 -18.52 -3.63 22.85
CA GLU A 398 -19.91 -3.97 22.51
C GLU A 398 -19.95 -4.97 21.33
N ILE A 399 -19.21 -4.66 20.24
CA ILE A 399 -19.16 -5.55 19.08
C ILE A 399 -18.65 -6.93 19.46
N ILE A 400 -17.54 -7.02 20.16
CA ILE A 400 -16.95 -8.32 20.58
C ILE A 400 -17.88 -9.09 21.50
N LYS A 401 -18.62 -8.40 22.38
CA LYS A 401 -19.54 -9.03 23.34
C LYS A 401 -20.83 -9.54 22.70
N GLU A 402 -21.43 -8.74 21.81
CA GLU A 402 -22.77 -9.02 21.27
C GLU A 402 -22.72 -9.87 19.98
N TYR A 403 -21.54 -9.94 19.33
CA TYR A 403 -21.34 -10.61 18.04
C TYR A 403 -20.16 -11.58 18.11
N LYS A 404 -20.28 -12.74 17.45
CA LYS A 404 -19.20 -13.70 17.30
C LYS A 404 -18.28 -13.27 16.14
N VAL A 405 -17.45 -12.27 16.38
CA VAL A 405 -16.48 -11.79 15.40
C VAL A 405 -15.16 -12.55 15.53
N ASP A 406 -14.48 -12.80 14.41
CA ASP A 406 -13.18 -13.45 14.38
C ASP A 406 -12.04 -12.46 14.57
N GLY A 407 -12.24 -11.20 14.16
CA GLY A 407 -11.23 -10.16 14.31
C GLY A 407 -11.77 -8.74 14.26
N ILE A 408 -10.91 -7.80 14.64
CA ILE A 408 -11.09 -6.35 14.48
C ILE A 408 -9.97 -5.84 13.59
N ASN A 409 -10.30 -5.08 12.56
CA ASN A 409 -9.38 -4.42 11.66
C ASN A 409 -9.47 -2.91 11.86
N LEU A 410 -8.46 -2.31 12.47
CA LEU A 410 -8.40 -0.89 12.81
C LEU A 410 -7.96 -0.09 11.58
N ASP A 411 -8.89 0.54 10.90
CA ASP A 411 -8.61 1.50 9.84
C ASP A 411 -8.63 2.93 10.39
N TYR A 412 -8.08 3.88 9.64
CA TYR A 412 -7.91 5.28 10.08
C TYR A 412 -7.34 5.40 11.50
N ILE A 413 -6.51 4.42 11.89
CA ILE A 413 -5.80 4.38 13.17
C ILE A 413 -4.59 5.31 13.11
N ARG A 414 -4.84 6.60 12.92
CA ARG A 414 -3.85 7.62 12.63
C ARG A 414 -4.42 9.04 12.76
N TYR A 415 -3.55 10.03 12.77
CA TYR A 415 -3.96 11.41 12.53
C TYR A 415 -4.28 11.63 11.04
N PRO A 416 -5.05 12.69 10.69
CA PRO A 416 -5.19 13.10 9.30
C PRO A 416 -3.81 13.36 8.69
N GLN A 417 -3.69 13.12 7.39
CA GLN A 417 -2.44 13.36 6.70
C GLN A 417 -2.04 14.84 6.79
N ALA A 418 -0.85 15.10 7.31
CA ALA A 418 -0.20 16.39 7.17
C ALA A 418 0.44 16.46 5.79
N VAL A 419 0.31 17.60 5.10
CA VAL A 419 0.96 17.82 3.79
C VAL A 419 2.47 17.85 3.98
N SER A 420 2.95 18.36 5.12
CA SER A 420 4.34 18.29 5.56
C SER A 420 4.37 18.29 7.07
N VAL A 421 5.33 17.60 7.67
CA VAL A 421 5.57 17.66 9.14
C VAL A 421 5.86 19.06 9.64
N ASN A 422 6.27 19.94 8.75
CA ASN A 422 6.74 21.28 8.99
C ASN A 422 5.63 22.33 8.88
N GLU A 423 4.39 21.92 8.60
CA GLU A 423 3.36 22.87 8.28
C GLU A 423 2.48 23.28 9.45
N PRO A 424 1.97 24.54 9.39
CA PRO A 424 0.90 25.01 10.28
C PRO A 424 -0.36 24.12 10.24
N ASN A 425 -0.50 23.27 9.23
CA ASN A 425 -1.62 22.35 9.06
C ASN A 425 -1.37 20.95 9.65
N SER A 426 -0.28 20.74 10.43
CA SER A 426 -0.14 19.50 11.18
C SER A 426 -1.23 19.39 12.26
N TRP A 427 -1.70 18.18 12.51
CA TRP A 427 -2.87 17.88 13.34
C TRP A 427 -2.50 17.54 14.80
N GLY A 428 -3.51 17.56 15.69
CA GLY A 428 -3.39 17.20 17.10
C GLY A 428 -3.37 18.39 18.06
N TYR A 429 -3.67 19.61 17.61
CA TYR A 429 -3.59 20.83 18.43
C TYR A 429 -4.92 21.16 19.12
N THR A 430 -5.60 20.16 19.67
CA THR A 430 -6.78 20.35 20.51
C THR A 430 -6.40 20.92 21.88
N ASP A 431 -7.37 21.51 22.56
CA ASP A 431 -7.13 22.09 23.89
C ASP A 431 -6.66 21.03 24.89
N PHE A 432 -7.22 19.82 24.81
CA PHE A 432 -6.80 18.71 25.65
C PHE A 432 -5.33 18.35 25.41
N ALA A 433 -4.95 18.07 24.17
CA ALA A 433 -3.59 17.66 23.83
C ALA A 433 -2.55 18.74 24.16
N ARG A 434 -2.89 20.00 23.90
CA ARG A 434 -2.02 21.15 24.22
C ARG A 434 -1.81 21.33 25.71
N ASN A 435 -2.89 21.28 26.50
CA ASN A 435 -2.81 21.46 27.95
C ASN A 435 -2.05 20.30 28.61
N GLU A 436 -2.31 19.07 28.22
CA GLU A 436 -1.59 17.91 28.74
C GLU A 436 -0.10 17.99 28.39
N PHE A 437 0.25 18.30 27.14
CA PHE A 437 1.64 18.45 26.72
C PHE A 437 2.35 19.60 27.47
N LYS A 438 1.67 20.76 27.61
CA LYS A 438 2.18 21.89 28.37
C LYS A 438 2.42 21.52 29.83
N THR A 439 1.55 20.76 30.45
CA THR A 439 1.72 20.27 31.82
C THR A 439 2.95 19.39 31.96
N ILE A 440 3.22 18.53 30.98
CA ILE A 440 4.35 17.60 31.02
C ILE A 440 5.69 18.28 30.69
N TYR A 441 5.69 19.17 29.68
CA TYR A 441 6.91 19.72 29.07
C TYR A 441 7.10 21.24 29.31
N GLY A 442 6.16 21.90 29.97
CA GLY A 442 6.26 23.31 30.31
C GLY A 442 5.97 24.32 29.20
N LYS A 443 5.70 23.85 27.98
CA LYS A 443 5.50 24.72 26.80
C LYS A 443 4.32 24.23 25.94
N ASP A 444 3.50 25.20 25.50
CA ASP A 444 2.40 24.89 24.57
C ASP A 444 2.95 24.49 23.18
N PRO A 445 2.53 23.37 22.60
CA PRO A 445 3.03 22.93 21.29
C PRO A 445 2.75 23.93 20.15
N VAL A 446 1.79 24.82 20.28
CA VAL A 446 1.56 25.91 19.31
C VAL A 446 2.78 26.83 19.21
N ASP A 447 3.47 27.06 20.34
CA ASP A 447 4.64 27.97 20.45
C ASP A 447 5.97 27.24 20.18
N ILE A 448 5.93 25.96 19.77
CA ILE A 448 7.14 25.17 19.50
C ILE A 448 7.47 25.25 18.00
N PRO A 449 8.59 25.91 17.63
CA PRO A 449 9.10 25.85 16.27
C PRO A 449 9.76 24.49 16.00
N ILE A 450 9.83 24.08 14.73
CA ILE A 450 10.36 22.78 14.30
C ILE A 450 11.82 22.54 14.75
N LYS A 451 12.60 23.61 14.82
CA LYS A 451 14.01 23.55 15.27
C LYS A 451 14.15 23.42 16.78
N ASP A 452 13.07 23.56 17.54
CA ASP A 452 13.07 23.38 18.99
C ASP A 452 13.16 21.89 19.34
N PRO A 453 14.03 21.44 20.26
CA PRO A 453 14.10 20.04 20.68
C PRO A 453 12.76 19.46 21.17
N LEU A 454 11.86 20.28 21.70
CA LEU A 454 10.53 19.86 22.11
C LEU A 454 9.62 19.48 20.94
N TRP A 455 9.98 19.87 19.69
CA TRP A 455 9.23 19.44 18.51
C TRP A 455 9.20 17.93 18.35
N LEU A 456 10.33 17.26 18.56
CA LEU A 456 10.40 15.80 18.52
C LEU A 456 9.54 15.17 19.63
N LYS A 457 9.51 15.81 20.83
CA LYS A 457 8.64 15.37 21.94
C LYS A 457 7.16 15.54 21.61
N TRP A 458 6.79 16.60 20.91
CA TRP A 458 5.42 16.78 20.42
C TRP A 458 5.01 15.71 19.39
N CYS A 459 5.89 15.38 18.46
CA CYS A 459 5.65 14.28 17.52
C CYS A 459 5.54 12.93 18.24
N GLU A 460 6.43 12.66 19.21
CA GLU A 460 6.40 11.45 20.03
C GLU A 460 5.10 11.37 20.86
N TYR A 461 4.69 12.45 21.49
CA TYR A 461 3.44 12.52 22.25
C TYR A 461 2.23 12.10 21.40
N ARG A 462 2.07 12.65 20.21
CA ARG A 462 0.96 12.33 19.31
C ARG A 462 0.98 10.85 18.91
N ARG A 463 2.14 10.32 18.52
CA ARG A 463 2.30 8.89 18.19
C ARG A 463 1.94 7.99 19.37
N ASN A 464 2.37 8.36 20.57
CA ASN A 464 2.09 7.60 21.77
C ASN A 464 0.60 7.56 22.13
N LYS A 465 -0.19 8.59 21.79
CA LYS A 465 -1.65 8.57 21.98
C LYS A 465 -2.33 7.50 21.13
N ILE A 466 -1.94 7.39 19.87
CA ILE A 466 -2.44 6.30 18.99
C ILE A 466 -1.94 4.94 19.50
N THR A 467 -0.65 4.82 19.78
CA THR A 467 -0.04 3.56 20.26
C THR A 467 -0.69 3.09 21.56
N HIS A 468 -1.05 4.01 22.46
CA HIS A 468 -1.77 3.70 23.70
C HIS A 468 -3.17 3.13 23.40
N PHE A 469 -3.92 3.73 22.47
CA PHE A 469 -5.22 3.20 22.07
C PHE A 469 -5.08 1.79 21.46
N VAL A 470 -4.13 1.60 20.53
CA VAL A 470 -3.85 0.29 19.93
C VAL A 470 -3.50 -0.75 21.00
N SER A 471 -2.73 -0.37 22.03
CA SER A 471 -2.38 -1.28 23.13
C SER A 471 -3.61 -1.72 23.94
N LYS A 472 -4.57 -0.81 24.19
CA LYS A 472 -5.84 -1.13 24.87
C LYS A 472 -6.68 -2.12 24.04
N VAL A 473 -6.81 -1.86 22.73
CA VAL A 473 -7.54 -2.77 21.83
C VAL A 473 -6.84 -4.12 21.73
N GLY A 474 -5.50 -4.13 21.64
CA GLY A 474 -4.71 -5.36 21.63
C GLY A 474 -4.88 -6.20 22.90
N ALA A 475 -4.92 -5.55 24.07
CA ALA A 475 -5.18 -6.21 25.36
C ALA A 475 -6.59 -6.81 25.40
N LEU A 476 -7.60 -6.08 24.94
CA LEU A 476 -8.97 -6.55 24.82
C LEU A 476 -9.08 -7.75 23.86
N GLY A 477 -8.45 -7.67 22.70
CA GLY A 477 -8.41 -8.77 21.72
C GLY A 477 -7.78 -10.03 22.31
N LYS A 478 -6.65 -9.88 23.00
CA LYS A 478 -5.99 -11.00 23.69
C LYS A 478 -6.86 -11.63 24.77
N GLU A 479 -7.54 -10.81 25.58
CA GLU A 479 -8.46 -11.27 26.63
C GLU A 479 -9.64 -12.06 26.05
N LYS A 480 -10.19 -11.60 24.94
CA LYS A 480 -11.40 -12.18 24.33
C LYS A 480 -11.12 -13.23 23.23
N GLY A 481 -9.85 -13.47 22.88
CA GLY A 481 -9.47 -14.40 21.82
C GLY A 481 -9.82 -13.88 20.42
N VAL A 482 -9.87 -12.56 20.21
CA VAL A 482 -10.23 -11.91 18.95
C VAL A 482 -8.96 -11.42 18.26
N TYR A 483 -8.82 -11.70 16.96
CA TYR A 483 -7.67 -11.29 16.15
C TYR A 483 -7.67 -9.77 15.91
N ILE A 484 -6.59 -9.08 16.24
CA ILE A 484 -6.47 -7.64 16.03
C ILE A 484 -5.51 -7.37 14.87
N SER A 485 -6.01 -6.70 13.84
CA SER A 485 -5.20 -6.21 12.72
C SER A 485 -5.34 -4.71 12.55
N ALA A 486 -4.39 -4.10 11.85
CA ALA A 486 -4.39 -2.67 11.57
C ALA A 486 -4.12 -2.39 10.10
N VAL A 487 -4.88 -1.47 9.54
CA VAL A 487 -4.60 -0.87 8.22
C VAL A 487 -3.44 0.10 8.39
N ILE A 488 -2.36 -0.12 7.64
CA ILE A 488 -1.15 0.67 7.73
C ILE A 488 -0.72 1.22 6.37
N PHE A 489 0.00 2.34 6.40
CA PHE A 489 0.69 2.84 5.22
C PHE A 489 2.07 2.17 5.12
N PRO A 490 2.43 1.59 3.96
CA PRO A 490 3.64 0.76 3.82
C PRO A 490 4.93 1.58 3.89
N ASP A 491 4.91 2.85 3.48
CA ASP A 491 6.04 3.75 3.66
C ASP A 491 6.13 4.15 5.13
N ARG A 492 7.09 3.54 5.83
CA ARG A 492 7.26 3.71 7.28
C ARG A 492 7.55 5.15 7.68
N LEU A 493 8.39 5.84 6.92
CA LEU A 493 8.76 7.21 7.26
C LEU A 493 7.58 8.15 7.10
N SER A 494 6.87 8.06 5.99
CA SER A 494 5.64 8.82 5.75
C SER A 494 4.54 8.49 6.77
N ALA A 495 4.34 7.23 7.09
CA ALA A 495 3.37 6.81 8.12
C ALA A 495 3.70 7.45 9.48
N LEU A 496 4.98 7.41 9.88
CA LEU A 496 5.45 7.94 11.15
C LEU A 496 5.37 9.47 11.23
N THR A 497 5.75 10.17 10.15
CA THR A 497 5.89 11.64 10.16
C THR A 497 4.61 12.35 9.77
N ASN A 498 3.92 11.90 8.73
CA ASN A 498 2.77 12.60 8.16
C ASN A 498 1.43 12.15 8.76
N LYS A 499 1.39 10.94 9.32
CA LYS A 499 0.17 10.32 9.86
C LYS A 499 0.27 9.95 11.34
N GLN A 500 1.45 10.09 11.94
CA GLN A 500 1.76 9.71 13.33
C GLN A 500 1.46 8.22 13.61
N GLN A 501 1.57 7.36 12.60
CA GLN A 501 1.27 5.93 12.67
C GLN A 501 2.57 5.12 12.89
N ASP A 502 2.89 4.80 14.14
CA ASP A 502 4.08 4.03 14.51
C ASP A 502 3.79 2.52 14.55
N TRP A 503 3.38 1.98 13.40
CA TRP A 503 2.98 0.58 13.29
C TRP A 503 4.12 -0.42 13.57
N LYS A 504 5.39 -0.04 13.38
CA LYS A 504 6.52 -0.92 13.73
C LYS A 504 6.53 -1.20 15.24
N SER A 505 6.34 -0.18 16.06
CA SER A 505 6.29 -0.35 17.51
C SER A 505 5.12 -1.23 17.96
N TRP A 506 4.00 -1.23 17.24
CA TRP A 506 2.85 -2.09 17.55
C TRP A 506 3.17 -3.57 17.34
N SER A 507 3.92 -3.88 16.27
CA SER A 507 4.45 -5.22 16.02
C SER A 507 5.45 -5.63 17.11
N GLU A 508 6.44 -4.78 17.40
CA GLU A 508 7.49 -5.04 18.39
C GLU A 508 6.94 -5.30 19.80
N LYS A 509 5.85 -4.63 20.16
CA LYS A 509 5.19 -4.78 21.46
C LYS A 509 4.08 -5.82 21.48
N GLY A 510 3.79 -6.47 20.35
CA GLY A 510 2.74 -7.48 20.23
C GLY A 510 1.33 -6.95 20.48
N TYR A 511 1.08 -5.69 20.12
CA TYR A 511 -0.24 -5.07 20.28
C TYR A 511 -1.23 -5.45 19.17
N VAL A 512 -0.73 -5.91 18.03
CA VAL A 512 -1.52 -6.39 16.90
C VAL A 512 -1.05 -7.78 16.46
N ASN A 513 -1.95 -8.57 15.92
CA ASN A 513 -1.67 -9.88 15.37
C ASN A 513 -1.23 -9.80 13.90
N GLY A 514 -1.69 -8.79 13.17
CA GLY A 514 -1.38 -8.64 11.76
C GLY A 514 -1.53 -7.23 11.23
N PHE A 515 -0.96 -7.00 10.06
CA PHE A 515 -1.09 -5.77 9.29
C PHE A 515 -1.81 -6.03 7.97
N THR A 516 -2.61 -5.03 7.57
CA THR A 516 -3.30 -4.96 6.29
C THR A 516 -2.89 -3.66 5.57
N PRO A 517 -1.65 -3.59 5.03
CA PRO A 517 -1.15 -2.37 4.40
C PRO A 517 -1.97 -1.98 3.18
N LEU A 518 -2.13 -0.67 2.97
CA LEU A 518 -2.70 -0.10 1.75
C LEU A 518 -1.62 0.00 0.67
N PHE A 519 -1.58 -0.96 -0.24
CA PHE A 519 -0.71 -0.91 -1.41
C PHE A 519 -1.46 -0.24 -2.57
N LEU A 520 -1.46 1.10 -2.57
CA LEU A 520 -2.18 1.92 -3.55
C LEU A 520 -1.44 1.95 -4.90
N THR A 521 -1.26 0.80 -5.50
CA THR A 521 -0.58 0.63 -6.79
C THR A 521 -1.18 -0.55 -7.55
N CYS A 522 -1.07 -0.54 -8.87
CA CYS A 522 -1.28 -1.70 -9.76
C CYS A 522 0.02 -2.09 -10.49
N ASN A 523 1.15 -1.62 -10.00
CA ASN A 523 2.47 -1.95 -10.53
C ASN A 523 3.12 -3.03 -9.66
N ALA A 524 3.34 -4.21 -10.22
CA ALA A 524 3.86 -5.37 -9.49
C ALA A 524 5.27 -5.15 -8.89
N LYS A 525 6.15 -4.35 -9.52
CA LYS A 525 7.48 -4.04 -8.97
C LYS A 525 7.37 -3.10 -7.76
N THR A 526 6.53 -2.07 -7.88
CA THR A 526 6.26 -1.15 -6.76
C THR A 526 5.63 -1.90 -5.61
N LEU A 527 4.66 -2.77 -5.88
CA LEU A 527 4.06 -3.64 -4.86
C LEU A 527 5.12 -4.50 -4.17
N ASN A 528 5.99 -5.17 -4.95
CA ASN A 528 7.06 -6.00 -4.41
C ASN A 528 7.95 -5.23 -3.45
N ALA A 529 8.40 -4.03 -3.82
CA ALA A 529 9.24 -3.19 -2.97
C ALA A 529 8.51 -2.78 -1.67
N LEU A 530 7.25 -2.35 -1.78
CA LEU A 530 6.45 -1.93 -0.62
C LEU A 530 6.17 -3.10 0.34
N VAL A 531 5.79 -4.26 -0.18
CA VAL A 531 5.58 -5.47 0.64
C VAL A 531 6.89 -5.89 1.32
N THR A 532 8.01 -5.87 0.58
CA THR A 532 9.34 -6.19 1.12
C THR A 532 9.71 -5.28 2.28
N ASN A 533 9.45 -3.98 2.18
CA ASN A 533 9.73 -3.01 3.24
C ASN A 533 8.95 -3.32 4.51
N VAL A 534 7.66 -3.60 4.39
CA VAL A 534 6.85 -3.97 5.56
C VAL A 534 7.32 -5.30 6.16
N MET A 535 7.61 -6.31 5.32
CA MET A 535 8.11 -7.61 5.77
C MET A 535 9.43 -7.52 6.54
N LYS A 536 10.34 -6.66 6.11
CA LYS A 536 11.62 -6.42 6.81
C LYS A 536 11.43 -5.68 8.15
N ALA A 537 10.43 -4.79 8.24
CA ALA A 537 10.25 -3.93 9.41
C ALA A 537 9.38 -4.55 10.51
N LYS A 538 8.45 -5.46 10.18
CA LYS A 538 7.60 -6.15 11.15
C LYS A 538 8.33 -7.30 11.84
N LEU A 539 7.87 -7.69 13.04
CA LEU A 539 8.33 -8.94 13.65
C LEU A 539 7.75 -10.17 12.93
N PRO A 540 8.47 -11.31 12.96
CA PRO A 540 7.98 -12.56 12.36
C PRO A 540 6.62 -13.02 12.88
N ALA A 541 6.32 -12.75 14.15
CA ALA A 541 5.06 -13.14 14.80
C ALA A 541 3.85 -12.29 14.37
N THR A 542 4.06 -11.16 13.68
CA THR A 542 2.98 -10.33 13.15
C THR A 542 2.71 -10.76 11.71
N ASP A 543 1.47 -11.11 11.38
CA ASP A 543 1.09 -11.48 10.02
C ASP A 543 1.09 -10.25 9.09
N LEU A 544 1.25 -10.51 7.79
CA LEU A 544 1.09 -9.52 6.73
C LEU A 544 0.10 -10.04 5.69
N PHE A 545 -1.02 -9.35 5.56
CA PHE A 545 -2.02 -9.58 4.53
C PHE A 545 -2.00 -8.40 3.56
N ALA A 546 -1.45 -8.62 2.37
CA ALA A 546 -1.28 -7.54 1.40
C ALA A 546 -2.63 -7.03 0.89
N GLY A 547 -2.92 -5.75 1.10
CA GLY A 547 -4.12 -5.09 0.58
C GLY A 547 -3.95 -4.74 -0.89
N LEU A 548 -4.59 -5.50 -1.79
CA LEU A 548 -4.54 -5.34 -3.24
C LEU A 548 -5.76 -4.57 -3.74
N PHE A 549 -5.52 -3.53 -4.54
CA PHE A 549 -6.57 -2.61 -4.98
C PHE A 549 -7.08 -2.95 -6.37
N VAL A 550 -8.02 -3.88 -6.46
CA VAL A 550 -8.66 -4.28 -7.73
C VAL A 550 -9.38 -3.11 -8.43
N THR A 551 -9.74 -2.07 -7.68
CA THR A 551 -10.31 -0.83 -8.21
C THR A 551 -9.40 -0.12 -9.20
N PHE A 552 -8.07 -0.26 -9.06
CA PHE A 552 -7.08 0.41 -9.91
C PHE A 552 -6.66 -0.45 -11.12
N MET A 553 -7.02 -1.73 -11.13
CA MET A 553 -6.60 -2.67 -12.19
C MET A 553 -7.46 -2.56 -13.47
N GLY A 554 -8.51 -1.75 -13.47
CA GLY A 554 -9.34 -1.52 -14.65
C GLY A 554 -10.01 -2.78 -15.23
N GLY A 555 -10.19 -3.83 -14.41
CA GLY A 555 -10.72 -5.11 -14.83
C GLY A 555 -9.66 -6.07 -15.39
N SER A 556 -8.37 -5.80 -15.19
CA SER A 556 -7.26 -6.67 -15.59
C SER A 556 -7.08 -7.81 -14.60
N GLU A 557 -7.51 -9.01 -14.97
CA GLU A 557 -7.27 -10.23 -14.19
C GLU A 557 -5.76 -10.54 -14.12
N GLU A 558 -5.03 -10.21 -15.18
CA GLU A 558 -3.58 -10.42 -15.26
C GLU A 558 -2.83 -9.60 -14.22
N ASP A 559 -3.24 -8.36 -13.94
CA ASP A 559 -2.62 -7.52 -12.92
C ASP A 559 -2.88 -8.09 -11.52
N LEU A 560 -4.08 -8.56 -11.26
CA LEU A 560 -4.40 -9.25 -10.00
C LEU A 560 -3.52 -10.51 -9.81
N ILE A 561 -3.35 -11.32 -10.85
CA ILE A 561 -2.50 -12.51 -10.80
C ILE A 561 -1.04 -12.14 -10.55
N ARG A 562 -0.52 -11.08 -11.19
CA ARG A 562 0.85 -10.58 -10.96
C ARG A 562 1.05 -10.15 -9.52
N GLU A 563 0.11 -9.40 -8.98
CA GLU A 563 0.20 -8.90 -7.60
C GLU A 563 0.12 -10.04 -6.58
N ILE A 564 -0.76 -11.02 -6.77
CA ILE A 564 -0.80 -12.23 -5.93
C ILE A 564 0.52 -13.00 -6.03
N HIS A 565 1.07 -13.16 -7.23
CA HIS A 565 2.37 -13.81 -7.43
C HIS A 565 3.49 -13.08 -6.68
N GLU A 566 3.59 -11.75 -6.80
CA GLU A 566 4.64 -10.99 -6.11
C GLU A 566 4.51 -11.07 -4.59
N THR A 567 3.29 -11.03 -4.03
CA THR A 567 3.10 -11.21 -2.59
C THR A 567 3.54 -12.60 -2.11
N ARG A 568 3.30 -13.63 -2.91
CA ARG A 568 3.72 -15.01 -2.62
C ARG A 568 5.22 -15.19 -2.67
N LYS A 569 5.92 -14.53 -3.60
CA LYS A 569 7.40 -14.53 -3.70
C LYS A 569 8.07 -14.01 -2.42
N ILE A 570 7.44 -13.03 -1.78
CA ILE A 570 7.97 -12.39 -0.56
C ILE A 570 7.51 -13.14 0.70
N ASN A 571 6.72 -14.21 0.56
CA ASN A 571 6.15 -14.97 1.67
C ASN A 571 5.24 -14.12 2.60
N ALA A 572 4.48 -13.18 2.06
CA ALA A 572 3.36 -12.60 2.80
C ALA A 572 2.39 -13.70 3.23
N ASN A 573 1.68 -13.50 4.36
CA ASN A 573 0.76 -14.50 4.90
C ASN A 573 -0.51 -14.66 4.04
N GLY A 574 -0.78 -13.70 3.15
CA GLY A 574 -1.86 -13.73 2.18
C GLY A 574 -2.23 -12.37 1.66
N VAL A 575 -3.40 -12.26 1.07
CA VAL A 575 -3.90 -11.03 0.45
C VAL A 575 -5.30 -10.67 0.94
N ILE A 576 -5.63 -9.39 0.86
CA ILE A 576 -6.99 -8.87 1.04
C ILE A 576 -7.31 -8.00 -0.16
N LEU A 577 -8.41 -8.28 -0.84
CA LEU A 577 -8.83 -7.57 -2.05
C LEU A 577 -9.69 -6.35 -1.68
N PHE A 578 -9.36 -5.18 -2.19
CA PHE A 578 -10.15 -3.97 -2.02
C PHE A 578 -10.82 -3.59 -3.35
N ASP A 579 -12.14 -3.71 -3.46
CA ASP A 579 -13.08 -4.25 -2.51
C ASP A 579 -14.08 -5.18 -3.21
N TYR A 580 -15.04 -5.74 -2.47
CA TYR A 580 -16.03 -6.67 -3.00
C TYR A 580 -16.87 -6.07 -4.15
N ALA A 581 -17.22 -4.78 -4.06
CA ALA A 581 -18.01 -4.10 -5.09
C ALA A 581 -17.32 -4.06 -6.46
N HIS A 582 -15.99 -4.14 -6.50
CA HIS A 582 -15.17 -4.13 -7.72
C HIS A 582 -14.71 -5.53 -8.18
N LEU A 583 -15.06 -6.59 -7.44
CA LEU A 583 -14.84 -7.96 -7.86
C LEU A 583 -15.96 -8.39 -8.83
N ASP A 584 -15.77 -8.11 -10.13
CA ASP A 584 -16.68 -8.58 -11.16
C ASP A 584 -16.56 -10.10 -11.39
N ASP A 585 -17.41 -10.66 -12.26
CA ASP A 585 -17.45 -12.11 -12.50
C ASP A 585 -16.16 -12.65 -13.11
N ARG A 586 -15.38 -11.84 -13.84
CA ARG A 586 -14.09 -12.22 -14.41
C ARG A 586 -13.06 -12.48 -13.31
N TYR A 587 -12.96 -11.58 -12.34
CA TYR A 587 -12.09 -11.76 -11.16
C TYR A 587 -12.51 -12.99 -10.36
N ILE A 588 -13.81 -13.15 -10.11
CA ILE A 588 -14.33 -14.30 -9.37
C ILE A 588 -14.01 -15.61 -10.08
N GLU A 589 -14.22 -15.67 -11.39
CA GLU A 589 -13.92 -16.86 -12.19
C GLU A 589 -12.41 -17.18 -12.19
N THR A 590 -11.56 -16.16 -12.34
CA THR A 590 -10.10 -16.33 -12.30
C THR A 590 -9.61 -16.83 -10.96
N LEU A 591 -10.10 -16.26 -9.86
CA LEU A 591 -9.73 -16.70 -8.51
C LEU A 591 -10.24 -18.10 -8.19
N SER A 592 -11.47 -18.42 -8.60
CA SER A 592 -12.14 -19.70 -8.31
C SER A 592 -11.52 -20.89 -9.01
N LYS A 593 -10.93 -20.69 -10.19
CA LYS A 593 -10.45 -21.81 -11.01
C LYS A 593 -9.20 -22.48 -10.46
N ARG A 594 -8.25 -21.72 -9.91
CA ARG A 594 -6.97 -22.28 -9.43
C ARG A 594 -6.36 -21.52 -8.25
N VAL A 595 -6.43 -20.20 -8.26
CA VAL A 595 -5.64 -19.34 -7.38
C VAL A 595 -6.05 -19.49 -5.92
N PHE A 596 -7.36 -19.47 -5.65
CA PHE A 596 -7.93 -19.54 -4.31
C PHE A 596 -8.74 -20.82 -4.04
N ASN A 597 -8.91 -21.69 -5.01
CA ASN A 597 -9.72 -22.89 -4.85
C ASN A 597 -8.97 -24.14 -5.35
N GLU A 598 -8.93 -25.19 -4.53
CA GLU A 598 -8.29 -26.46 -4.85
C GLU A 598 -9.15 -27.32 -5.79
N LYS A 599 -10.48 -27.11 -5.80
CA LYS A 599 -11.44 -28.09 -6.34
C LYS A 599 -11.55 -28.18 -7.85
N ASP A 600 -11.09 -27.17 -8.61
CA ASP A 600 -11.18 -27.16 -10.08
C ASP A 600 -9.92 -27.68 -10.77
N ASP A 601 -8.92 -28.11 -10.01
CA ASP A 601 -7.73 -28.72 -10.56
C ASP A 601 -7.87 -30.25 -10.58
N LYS A 602 -8.00 -30.82 -11.77
CA LYS A 602 -7.97 -32.27 -11.95
C LYS A 602 -6.58 -32.87 -11.69
N SER A 603 -5.60 -32.04 -11.43
CA SER A 603 -4.25 -32.41 -11.01
C SER A 603 -4.13 -32.38 -9.49
N PRO A 604 -3.59 -33.38 -8.82
CA PRO A 604 -3.39 -33.41 -7.38
C PRO A 604 -2.24 -32.47 -6.99
N THR A 605 -2.52 -31.17 -6.92
CA THR A 605 -1.48 -30.19 -6.57
C THR A 605 -1.52 -29.87 -5.10
N ARG A 606 -0.79 -30.62 -4.32
CA ARG A 606 -0.36 -30.16 -3.00
C ARG A 606 0.94 -29.37 -3.18
N LEU A 607 0.87 -28.06 -3.01
CA LEU A 607 2.09 -27.29 -2.78
C LEU A 607 2.80 -27.93 -1.58
N ARG A 608 3.97 -28.53 -1.81
CA ARG A 608 4.86 -28.83 -0.70
C ARG A 608 5.09 -27.50 0.02
N ARG A 609 4.83 -27.50 1.33
CA ARG A 609 5.30 -26.42 2.20
C ARG A 609 6.74 -26.16 1.78
N ILE A 610 7.03 -24.98 1.27
CA ILE A 610 8.39 -24.46 1.28
C ILE A 610 8.67 -24.26 2.78
N GLU A 611 9.12 -25.31 3.44
CA GLU A 611 9.85 -25.13 4.68
C GLU A 611 11.02 -24.26 4.21
N THR A 612 10.93 -22.97 4.52
CA THR A 612 12.12 -22.13 4.53
C THR A 612 13.09 -22.90 5.39
N ALA A 613 14.06 -23.55 4.73
CA ALA A 613 15.23 -24.03 5.41
C ALA A 613 15.85 -22.77 6.01
N VAL A 614 15.43 -22.44 7.23
CA VAL A 614 16.26 -21.66 8.13
C VAL A 614 17.57 -22.44 8.10
N PRO A 615 18.68 -21.84 7.62
CA PRO A 615 19.94 -22.53 7.71
C PRO A 615 20.05 -22.93 9.16
N ALA A 616 20.10 -24.23 9.44
CA ALA A 616 20.34 -24.73 10.77
C ALA A 616 21.58 -24.00 11.23
N GLN A 617 21.43 -23.10 12.18
CA GLN A 617 22.58 -22.59 12.91
C GLN A 617 23.23 -23.84 13.46
N THR A 618 24.32 -24.21 12.82
CA THR A 618 25.21 -25.27 13.27
C THR A 618 25.65 -24.84 14.66
N GLN A 619 24.96 -25.32 15.67
CA GLN A 619 25.46 -25.23 17.04
C GLN A 619 26.77 -26.03 17.06
N VAL A 620 27.85 -25.32 16.84
CA VAL A 620 29.17 -25.82 17.19
C VAL A 620 29.27 -25.79 18.71
N THR A 621 28.71 -26.78 19.35
CA THR A 621 29.03 -27.09 20.73
C THR A 621 30.41 -27.71 20.76
N LYS A 622 31.41 -26.87 20.86
CA LYS A 622 32.71 -27.34 21.37
C LYS A 622 32.56 -27.55 22.87
N PRO A 623 32.88 -28.73 23.40
CA PRO A 623 32.88 -28.95 24.85
C PRO A 623 33.97 -28.08 25.48
N VAL A 624 33.56 -27.21 26.38
CA VAL A 624 34.45 -26.45 27.25
C VAL A 624 35.10 -27.46 28.22
N PRO A 625 36.45 -27.51 28.31
CA PRO A 625 37.11 -28.37 29.32
C PRO A 625 36.80 -27.84 30.71
N GLN A 626 36.29 -28.72 31.57
CA GLN A 626 36.11 -28.43 33.00
C GLN A 626 37.49 -28.26 33.64
N VAL A 627 37.83 -27.05 34.04
CA VAL A 627 38.96 -26.79 34.91
C VAL A 627 38.57 -27.20 36.34
N GLN A 628 39.17 -28.28 36.84
CA GLN A 628 39.07 -28.63 38.24
C GLN A 628 39.74 -27.56 39.10
N GLN A 629 38.97 -26.86 39.87
CA GLN A 629 39.45 -25.95 40.92
C GLN A 629 39.93 -26.84 42.12
N LYS A 630 41.21 -26.92 42.30
CA LYS A 630 41.82 -27.37 43.53
C LYS A 630 41.52 -26.41 44.66
N LYS A 631 40.76 -26.85 45.65
CA LYS A 631 40.57 -26.15 46.92
C LYS A 631 41.94 -26.07 47.64
N LYS A 632 42.54 -24.88 47.75
CA LYS A 632 43.59 -24.61 48.75
C LYS A 632 42.91 -24.07 49.99
N GLY A 633 42.92 -24.84 51.07
CA GLY A 633 42.56 -24.39 52.39
C GLY A 633 43.55 -23.42 52.94
N TRP A 634 43.12 -22.32 53.53
CA TRP A 634 43.91 -21.41 54.35
C TRP A 634 43.45 -21.52 55.78
N PHE A 635 44.38 -21.96 56.60
CA PHE A 635 44.29 -21.91 58.06
C PHE A 635 44.56 -20.49 58.55
N PHE A 636 43.67 -19.88 59.25
CA PHE A 636 43.93 -18.69 60.06
C PHE A 636 44.33 -19.16 61.48
N ARG A 637 45.57 -18.80 61.90
CA ARG A 637 46.04 -18.84 63.28
C ARG A 637 45.89 -17.44 63.87
N LYS A 638 45.20 -17.36 65.01
CA LYS A 638 45.12 -16.17 65.85
C LYS A 638 46.47 -15.82 66.47
N LYS A 639 46.84 -14.58 66.44
CA LYS A 639 47.32 -13.79 67.60
C LYS A 639 46.95 -12.34 67.34
#